data_b7ffe22c0b0e2f5ae7a2fed341dabf69
#
_entry.id   b7ffe22c0b0e2f5ae7a2fed341dabf69
#
_cell.length_a   1.000
_cell.length_b   1.000
_cell.length_c   1.000
_cell.angle_alpha   90.00
_cell.angle_beta   90.00
_cell.angle_gamma   90.00
#
_symmetry.space_group_name_H-M   'P 1'
#
loop_
_entity.id
_entity.type
_entity.pdbx_description
1 polymer ?
#
loop_
_entity_poly.entity_id
_entity_poly.type
_entity_poly.pdbx_seq_one_letter_code
_entity_poly.pdbx_strand_id
1 'polypeptide(L)'
;MQQPYSLRNILSLIVLLALPVPASLALAPTQASGPLAPSELRCEYLKNPLGIDVPQPRFGWVLQHTERGQKQTAYQLLIASSQEFDKGDQWDSGKTASDDSTQVVYKGKPLASGKTYYWKVRTWDSAGNVSPYSAVAKFEMGLLARDEWKGQWIGGANLLRKEVTLNGKVVRARAYVTALGYYELRLNGEKVGCNVLDPAWTTYPVRVLYSTYDITSQLRTGKNVFGAMLGGGWATQRGNFPTPYKEPALLLQVNIELAGGKTVNVVSDNAWKVAQGPIASENIYDGESYDARRELAGWESPDFDDSAWTAAKLLPGSDGVRSAQMLPPIRVVDSMVPAEITNPRPGVYVYDFGQNFSGWVELRVHGPRGTKVELRFSELLYDDGTINRENIRAAKARDIYILAGEGEEIYQPHFTYHGFRYVEVTGFPGTPSLDSLRGRVVHTAVETIGNFSASNQLLNQIHKITRWSDLTNLHSVPTDCDQRDERMGWLGDSQTSAVGLMLNFDMAAVYTNFVRNLRDIQGPDGTLTDTVPFRYGSRPADPAWGTAFPLICWYMYEQYGDRRILEENYDALKKYVEFLHSRAPDKVLRYSYYGDWVSLEKTPNELVSDFYYYYDTLLISKIASVIGNSADAASYADLAGQIKDAFNREFFNSRTGNYANGTQTANALPLFLDMVPKENLGEVAGHLTNDILYGHNTHLTTGFIGVRYLMPVLTKLGNAGLGYELATQTTYPSWGYMLANGATTLWELWQNKIGPEMNSHNHHMMGSVDIWLYETLAGINVDADHAGYGHFRVEPQIVRDLKWASASVDTVRGAVTSSWTHFPQVITLEVDVPVNSTATVSIPKEEQMTEFTVREGDRVVWEQNHFVGGTPGVGSAKYEGGRVAFEVGSGHYSFRLAGE
;
A
#
# COMPACT_ATOMS: atom_id res chain seq x y z
N MET A 1 -10.00 -55.28 -19.49
CA MET A 1 -11.42 -55.61 -19.23
C MET A 1 -11.95 -54.37 -18.51
N GLN A 2 -12.54 -53.44 -19.26
CA GLN A 2 -13.99 -53.23 -19.40
C GLN A 2 -14.67 -52.97 -18.05
N GLN A 3 -15.35 -51.85 -17.77
CA GLN A 3 -16.07 -50.88 -18.57
C GLN A 3 -16.39 -49.60 -17.74
N PRO A 4 -16.85 -48.51 -18.37
CA PRO A 4 -16.98 -47.18 -17.78
C PRO A 4 -18.36 -46.90 -17.18
N TYR A 5 -18.48 -45.94 -16.27
CA TYR A 5 -19.80 -45.43 -15.82
C TYR A 5 -20.12 -44.09 -16.45
N SER A 6 -21.33 -44.09 -17.00
CA SER A 6 -21.95 -43.10 -17.87
C SER A 6 -22.50 -41.90 -17.10
N LEU A 7 -22.35 -40.72 -17.73
CA LEU A 7 -23.16 -39.52 -17.48
C LEU A 7 -24.66 -39.77 -17.66
N ARG A 8 -25.49 -39.32 -16.77
CA ARG A 8 -26.91 -39.08 -16.98
C ARG A 8 -27.24 -37.61 -16.80
N ASN A 9 -27.56 -36.99 -17.93
CA ASN A 9 -28.24 -35.71 -18.02
C ASN A 9 -29.65 -35.82 -17.47
N ILE A 10 -30.08 -34.92 -16.59
CA ILE A 10 -31.49 -34.68 -16.27
C ILE A 10 -31.81 -33.28 -16.79
N LEU A 11 -32.46 -33.24 -17.97
CA LEU A 11 -33.19 -32.08 -18.46
C LEU A 11 -34.54 -32.06 -17.75
N SER A 12 -34.80 -31.09 -16.92
CA SER A 12 -36.14 -30.78 -16.42
C SER A 12 -36.76 -29.70 -17.30
N LEU A 13 -37.76 -30.14 -18.08
CA LEU A 13 -38.59 -29.27 -18.91
C LEU A 13 -39.65 -28.62 -18.00
N ILE A 14 -39.55 -27.34 -17.76
CA ILE A 14 -40.62 -26.54 -17.11
C ILE A 14 -41.48 -25.93 -18.19
N VAL A 15 -42.70 -26.44 -18.31
CA VAL A 15 -43.77 -25.83 -19.12
C VAL A 15 -44.37 -24.67 -18.36
N LEU A 16 -44.13 -23.44 -18.80
CA LEU A 16 -44.81 -22.24 -18.30
C LEU A 16 -46.19 -22.10 -18.97
N LEU A 17 -47.23 -22.32 -18.21
CA LEU A 17 -48.58 -21.87 -18.54
C LEU A 17 -48.67 -20.35 -18.35
N ALA A 18 -48.81 -19.61 -19.44
CA ALA A 18 -49.06 -18.18 -19.42
C ALA A 18 -50.54 -17.91 -19.13
N LEU A 19 -50.82 -17.39 -17.95
CA LEU A 19 -52.09 -16.71 -17.65
C LEU A 19 -51.91 -15.22 -17.89
N PRO A 20 -52.86 -14.51 -18.52
CA PRO A 20 -52.74 -13.08 -18.73
C PRO A 20 -52.98 -12.33 -17.40
N VAL A 21 -51.94 -11.71 -16.87
CA VAL A 21 -52.07 -10.74 -15.78
C VAL A 21 -52.41 -9.39 -16.40
N PRO A 22 -53.40 -8.66 -15.91
CA PRO A 22 -53.67 -7.30 -16.42
C PRO A 22 -52.50 -6.38 -16.08
N ALA A 23 -51.99 -5.68 -17.09
CA ALA A 23 -50.94 -4.70 -16.97
C ALA A 23 -51.52 -3.48 -16.16
N SER A 24 -51.35 -3.53 -14.87
CA SER A 24 -51.31 -2.31 -14.08
C SER A 24 -49.95 -1.62 -14.38
N LEU A 25 -50.01 -0.53 -15.13
CA LEU A 25 -48.93 0.45 -15.23
C LEU A 25 -48.66 0.99 -13.82
N ALA A 26 -47.79 0.29 -13.07
CA ALA A 26 -47.10 0.90 -11.96
C ALA A 26 -46.12 1.87 -12.58
N LEU A 27 -46.42 3.17 -12.50
CA LEU A 27 -45.44 4.22 -12.67
C LEU A 27 -44.27 3.88 -11.77
N ALA A 28 -43.10 3.52 -12.38
CA ALA A 28 -41.86 3.47 -11.64
C ALA A 28 -41.74 4.80 -10.88
N PRO A 29 -41.39 4.82 -9.59
CA PRO A 29 -41.18 6.07 -8.90
C PRO A 29 -40.12 6.83 -9.70
N THR A 30 -40.47 8.03 -10.16
CA THR A 30 -39.51 8.96 -10.73
C THR A 30 -38.44 9.17 -9.68
N GLN A 31 -37.28 8.59 -9.88
CA GLN A 31 -36.12 8.88 -9.05
C GLN A 31 -35.95 10.41 -9.06
N ALA A 32 -36.06 11.05 -7.89
CA ALA A 32 -35.88 12.48 -7.77
C ALA A 32 -34.53 12.84 -8.37
N SER A 33 -34.52 13.69 -9.40
CA SER A 33 -33.28 14.21 -9.98
C SER A 33 -32.62 15.11 -8.94
N GLY A 34 -31.30 14.93 -8.71
CA GLY A 34 -30.55 15.77 -7.79
C GLY A 34 -29.43 15.05 -7.03
N PRO A 35 -28.78 15.79 -6.12
CA PRO A 35 -27.67 15.24 -5.34
C PRO A 35 -28.18 14.23 -4.30
N LEU A 36 -27.52 13.07 -4.24
CA LEU A 36 -27.74 12.04 -3.22
C LEU A 36 -26.94 12.36 -1.95
N ALA A 37 -27.24 11.64 -0.86
CA ALA A 37 -26.47 11.77 0.37
C ALA A 37 -25.01 11.41 0.15
N PRO A 38 -24.03 12.22 0.62
CA PRO A 38 -22.62 11.86 0.56
C PRO A 38 -22.31 10.54 1.24
N SER A 39 -21.37 9.78 0.70
CA SER A 39 -20.97 8.45 1.16
C SER A 39 -19.47 8.35 1.41
N GLU A 40 -18.94 7.17 1.75
CA GLU A 40 -17.52 6.90 2.01
C GLU A 40 -16.85 7.94 2.90
N LEU A 41 -17.50 8.22 4.04
CA LEU A 41 -17.06 9.25 4.98
C LEU A 41 -15.73 8.85 5.63
N ARG A 42 -14.72 9.71 5.52
CA ARG A 42 -13.38 9.49 6.06
C ARG A 42 -12.92 10.66 6.94
N CYS A 43 -12.21 10.33 8.02
CA CYS A 43 -11.51 11.27 8.87
C CYS A 43 -10.03 10.84 8.90
N GLU A 44 -9.10 11.71 8.49
CA GLU A 44 -7.68 11.40 8.30
C GLU A 44 -7.47 10.10 7.49
N TYR A 45 -8.16 9.97 6.36
CA TYR A 45 -8.22 8.80 5.47
C TYR A 45 -8.93 7.55 6.03
N LEU A 46 -9.25 7.49 7.31
CA LEU A 46 -9.78 6.32 7.97
C LEU A 46 -11.31 6.36 8.13
N LYS A 47 -11.95 5.19 8.10
CA LYS A 47 -13.39 5.03 8.38
C LYS A 47 -13.61 4.90 9.89
N ASN A 48 -14.33 5.85 10.51
CA ASN A 48 -14.64 5.83 11.95
C ASN A 48 -13.42 5.61 12.85
N PRO A 49 -12.30 6.35 12.67
CA PRO A 49 -11.06 6.07 13.38
C PRO A 49 -11.20 6.15 14.91
N LEU A 50 -10.49 5.27 15.59
CA LEU A 50 -10.40 5.20 17.03
C LEU A 50 -9.01 5.66 17.48
N GLY A 51 -8.97 6.78 18.21
CA GLY A 51 -7.74 7.25 18.83
C GLY A 51 -6.80 8.03 17.92
N ILE A 52 -7.31 8.98 17.11
CA ILE A 52 -6.44 9.87 16.31
C ILE A 52 -5.82 10.96 17.17
N ASP A 53 -4.62 11.43 16.80
CA ASP A 53 -3.87 12.46 17.55
C ASP A 53 -3.65 13.78 16.78
N VAL A 54 -4.38 14.00 15.70
CA VAL A 54 -4.35 15.23 14.90
C VAL A 54 -5.34 16.24 15.47
N PRO A 55 -4.89 17.40 16.02
CA PRO A 55 -5.79 18.39 16.64
C PRO A 55 -6.79 19.01 15.68
N GLN A 56 -6.45 19.09 14.39
CA GLN A 56 -7.29 19.59 13.31
C GLN A 56 -7.44 18.51 12.23
N PRO A 57 -8.27 17.47 12.47
CA PRO A 57 -8.41 16.38 11.52
C PRO A 57 -9.08 16.85 10.22
N ARG A 58 -8.79 16.14 9.13
CA ARG A 58 -9.37 16.37 7.82
C ARG A 58 -10.51 15.40 7.57
N PHE A 59 -11.52 15.90 6.88
CA PHE A 59 -12.70 15.12 6.49
C PHE A 59 -12.77 14.99 4.97
N GLY A 60 -13.27 13.86 4.52
CA GLY A 60 -13.55 13.60 3.12
C GLY A 60 -14.82 12.78 2.96
N TRP A 61 -15.45 12.94 1.79
CA TRP A 61 -16.65 12.22 1.39
C TRP A 61 -16.70 12.05 -0.12
N VAL A 62 -17.37 11.00 -0.57
CA VAL A 62 -17.66 10.77 -1.98
C VAL A 62 -19.06 11.29 -2.30
N LEU A 63 -19.14 12.03 -3.39
CA LEU A 63 -20.39 12.61 -3.89
C LEU A 63 -21.09 11.63 -4.82
N GLN A 64 -22.43 11.69 -4.81
CA GLN A 64 -23.27 10.92 -5.72
C GLN A 64 -24.34 11.82 -6.33
N HIS A 65 -24.61 11.65 -7.62
CA HIS A 65 -25.63 12.39 -8.34
C HIS A 65 -26.25 11.55 -9.44
N THR A 66 -27.52 11.78 -9.75
CA THR A 66 -28.24 11.06 -10.81
C THR A 66 -28.02 11.63 -12.21
N GLU A 67 -27.46 12.83 -12.32
CA GLU A 67 -27.20 13.54 -13.56
C GLU A 67 -25.71 13.66 -13.85
N ARG A 68 -25.34 13.75 -15.13
CA ARG A 68 -23.98 13.98 -15.60
C ARG A 68 -23.55 15.46 -15.45
N GLY A 69 -22.24 15.71 -15.40
CA GLY A 69 -21.65 17.04 -15.36
C GLY A 69 -21.86 17.79 -14.05
N GLN A 70 -22.18 17.06 -13.00
CA GLN A 70 -22.47 17.66 -11.70
C GLN A 70 -21.23 17.82 -10.83
N LYS A 71 -21.25 18.88 -10.02
CA LYS A 71 -20.22 19.19 -9.04
C LYS A 71 -20.81 19.80 -7.78
N GLN A 72 -20.09 19.69 -6.69
CA GLN A 72 -20.39 20.40 -5.46
C GLN A 72 -20.08 21.90 -5.63
N THR A 73 -20.99 22.74 -5.13
CA THR A 73 -20.78 24.20 -5.05
C THR A 73 -20.67 24.70 -3.62
N ALA A 74 -21.19 23.91 -2.68
CA ALA A 74 -21.05 24.18 -1.25
C ALA A 74 -21.23 22.89 -0.44
N TYR A 75 -20.77 22.92 0.80
CA TYR A 75 -21.05 21.88 1.79
C TYR A 75 -21.50 22.50 3.13
N GLN A 76 -22.12 21.67 3.96
CA GLN A 76 -22.29 21.94 5.38
C GLN A 76 -21.89 20.71 6.17
N LEU A 77 -20.85 20.85 6.98
CA LEU A 77 -20.31 19.83 7.86
C LEU A 77 -20.72 20.14 9.29
N LEU A 78 -21.38 19.18 9.93
CA LEU A 78 -21.77 19.26 11.33
C LEU A 78 -20.93 18.25 12.14
N ILE A 79 -20.33 18.73 13.24
CA ILE A 79 -19.60 17.87 14.21
C ILE A 79 -20.17 18.11 15.60
N ALA A 80 -20.48 17.01 16.30
CA ALA A 80 -21.14 17.04 17.60
C ALA A 80 -20.50 16.06 18.60
N SER A 81 -20.71 16.35 19.88
CA SER A 81 -20.31 15.48 21.01
C SER A 81 -21.30 14.34 21.30
N SER A 82 -22.45 14.32 20.62
CA SER A 82 -23.51 13.31 20.77
C SER A 82 -23.85 12.70 19.42
N GLN A 83 -24.28 11.44 19.42
CA GLN A 83 -24.65 10.74 18.17
C GLN A 83 -25.93 11.26 17.54
N GLU A 84 -26.88 11.70 18.35
CA GLU A 84 -28.12 12.31 17.87
C GLU A 84 -27.99 13.83 17.94
N PHE A 85 -27.94 14.48 16.77
CA PHE A 85 -27.78 15.93 16.70
C PHE A 85 -28.37 16.52 15.41
N ASP A 86 -28.95 17.68 15.52
CA ASP A 86 -29.42 18.53 14.41
C ASP A 86 -28.49 19.72 14.17
N LYS A 87 -27.66 20.06 15.17
CA LYS A 87 -26.68 21.15 15.13
C LYS A 87 -25.33 20.65 15.64
N GLY A 88 -24.24 21.09 15.01
CA GLY A 88 -22.90 20.80 15.47
C GLY A 88 -22.50 21.63 16.67
N ASP A 89 -22.54 21.06 17.89
CA ASP A 89 -22.10 21.74 19.11
C ASP A 89 -20.59 21.96 19.18
N GLN A 90 -19.82 21.15 18.41
CA GLN A 90 -18.39 21.28 18.23
C GLN A 90 -18.04 22.14 17.02
N TRP A 91 -18.69 21.89 15.89
CA TRP A 91 -18.54 22.67 14.68
C TRP A 91 -19.76 22.55 13.79
N ASP A 92 -20.25 23.69 13.37
CA ASP A 92 -21.17 23.85 12.24
C ASP A 92 -20.47 24.78 11.23
N SER A 93 -20.07 24.24 10.09
CA SER A 93 -19.40 25.03 9.05
C SER A 93 -20.33 26.08 8.43
N GLY A 94 -21.63 26.02 8.71
CA GLY A 94 -22.62 26.69 7.88
C GLY A 94 -22.58 26.22 6.42
N LYS A 95 -23.33 26.84 5.55
CA LYS A 95 -23.18 26.63 4.10
C LYS A 95 -21.89 27.29 3.63
N THR A 96 -20.84 26.50 3.47
CA THR A 96 -19.52 26.94 3.01
C THR A 96 -19.45 26.77 1.49
N ALA A 97 -19.25 27.89 0.77
CA ALA A 97 -19.04 27.85 -0.69
C ALA A 97 -17.66 27.27 -1.00
N SER A 98 -17.63 26.04 -1.47
CA SER A 98 -16.43 25.29 -1.86
C SER A 98 -16.83 24.02 -2.61
N ASP A 99 -15.99 23.62 -3.56
CA ASP A 99 -16.04 22.32 -4.24
C ASP A 99 -15.16 21.26 -3.55
N ASP A 100 -14.48 21.58 -2.44
CA ASP A 100 -13.71 20.61 -1.69
C ASP A 100 -14.62 19.51 -1.10
N SER A 101 -14.41 18.28 -1.48
CA SER A 101 -15.01 17.06 -0.92
C SER A 101 -13.98 16.13 -0.27
N THR A 102 -12.73 16.56 -0.27
CA THR A 102 -11.58 15.86 0.34
C THR A 102 -10.72 16.86 1.11
N GLN A 103 -9.95 16.41 2.08
CA GLN A 103 -8.98 17.24 2.83
C GLN A 103 -9.62 18.47 3.56
N VAL A 104 -10.91 18.42 3.89
CA VAL A 104 -11.60 19.51 4.57
C VAL A 104 -11.16 19.59 6.03
N VAL A 105 -10.38 20.61 6.37
CA VAL A 105 -9.74 20.76 7.70
C VAL A 105 -10.77 21.20 8.74
N TYR A 106 -10.75 20.57 9.91
CA TYR A 106 -11.54 20.96 11.08
C TYR A 106 -11.22 22.38 11.54
N LYS A 107 -12.25 23.19 11.75
CA LYS A 107 -12.16 24.60 12.21
C LYS A 107 -13.06 24.90 13.41
N GLY A 108 -13.48 23.86 14.15
CA GLY A 108 -14.37 24.01 15.30
C GLY A 108 -13.65 24.29 16.60
N LYS A 109 -14.32 23.99 17.71
CA LYS A 109 -13.75 24.11 19.06
C LYS A 109 -12.62 23.11 19.27
N PRO A 110 -11.64 23.38 20.16
CA PRO A 110 -10.58 22.43 20.47
C PRO A 110 -11.14 21.05 20.84
N LEU A 111 -10.60 20.01 20.22
CA LEU A 111 -10.94 18.61 20.48
C LEU A 111 -10.20 18.13 21.72
N ALA A 112 -10.85 17.30 22.54
CA ALA A 112 -10.30 16.80 23.80
C ALA A 112 -9.89 15.34 23.70
N SER A 113 -8.79 14.99 24.35
CA SER A 113 -8.26 13.62 24.44
C SER A 113 -9.31 12.61 24.90
N GLY A 114 -9.31 11.46 24.25
CA GLY A 114 -10.19 10.34 24.57
C GLY A 114 -11.67 10.60 24.34
N LYS A 115 -12.08 11.67 23.64
CA LYS A 115 -13.49 11.96 23.37
C LYS A 115 -13.90 11.47 21.99
N THR A 116 -15.11 10.93 21.92
CA THR A 116 -15.76 10.54 20.67
C THR A 116 -16.55 11.72 20.14
N TYR A 117 -16.43 11.96 18.85
CA TYR A 117 -17.20 12.97 18.11
C TYR A 117 -17.92 12.30 16.95
N TYR A 118 -19.07 12.86 16.59
CA TYR A 118 -19.94 12.37 15.53
C TYR A 118 -20.08 13.47 14.49
N TRP A 119 -20.20 13.08 13.23
CA TRP A 119 -20.29 14.04 12.16
C TRP A 119 -21.12 13.55 10.99
N LYS A 120 -21.69 14.50 10.27
CA LYS A 120 -22.44 14.31 9.03
C LYS A 120 -22.27 15.51 8.13
N VAL A 121 -22.42 15.30 6.83
CA VAL A 121 -22.26 16.33 5.81
C VAL A 121 -23.42 16.30 4.81
N ARG A 122 -23.80 17.45 4.29
CA ARG A 122 -24.65 17.63 3.11
C ARG A 122 -24.00 18.59 2.15
N THR A 123 -24.38 18.50 0.87
CA THR A 123 -23.75 19.26 -0.21
C THR A 123 -24.79 19.90 -1.10
N TRP A 124 -24.36 20.89 -1.86
CA TRP A 124 -25.18 21.58 -2.87
C TRP A 124 -24.58 21.34 -4.25
N ASP A 125 -25.44 21.02 -5.22
CA ASP A 125 -25.06 20.83 -6.62
C ASP A 125 -24.91 22.15 -7.39
N SER A 126 -24.65 22.05 -8.70
CA SER A 126 -24.50 23.21 -9.60
C SER A 126 -25.80 24.01 -9.79
N ALA A 127 -26.96 23.40 -9.61
CA ALA A 127 -28.26 24.04 -9.68
C ALA A 127 -28.71 24.66 -8.34
N GLY A 128 -27.95 24.44 -7.28
CA GLY A 128 -28.24 24.90 -5.91
C GLY A 128 -29.16 23.97 -5.12
N ASN A 129 -29.48 22.78 -5.62
CA ASN A 129 -30.19 21.75 -4.89
C ASN A 129 -29.33 21.19 -3.76
N VAL A 130 -29.95 20.91 -2.61
CA VAL A 130 -29.26 20.37 -1.44
C VAL A 130 -29.49 18.86 -1.34
N SER A 131 -28.44 18.10 -1.03
CA SER A 131 -28.56 16.68 -0.74
C SER A 131 -29.18 16.43 0.64
N PRO A 132 -29.70 15.24 0.90
CA PRO A 132 -29.85 14.76 2.28
C PRO A 132 -28.49 14.79 3.00
N TYR A 133 -28.53 14.84 4.35
CA TYR A 133 -27.30 14.57 5.11
C TYR A 133 -26.83 13.14 4.89
N SER A 134 -25.53 12.96 4.92
CA SER A 134 -24.91 11.63 4.98
C SER A 134 -25.38 10.84 6.21
N ALA A 135 -25.12 9.55 6.24
CA ALA A 135 -25.13 8.79 7.47
C ALA A 135 -24.20 9.45 8.51
N VAL A 136 -24.49 9.24 9.81
CA VAL A 136 -23.62 9.74 10.87
C VAL A 136 -22.37 8.86 10.96
N ALA A 137 -21.22 9.46 10.78
CA ALA A 137 -19.92 8.87 11.04
C ALA A 137 -19.35 9.35 12.39
N LYS A 138 -18.30 8.72 12.87
CA LYS A 138 -17.64 9.09 14.13
C LYS A 138 -16.12 9.11 13.98
N PHE A 139 -15.48 9.83 14.88
CA PHE A 139 -14.05 9.69 15.15
C PHE A 139 -13.78 9.88 16.63
N GLU A 140 -12.70 9.34 17.11
CA GLU A 140 -12.33 9.45 18.51
C GLU A 140 -10.89 9.96 18.64
N MET A 141 -10.68 10.92 19.55
CA MET A 141 -9.34 11.43 19.81
C MET A 141 -8.58 10.45 20.70
N GLY A 142 -7.31 10.28 20.39
CA GLY A 142 -6.35 9.58 21.26
C GLY A 142 -5.89 10.47 22.42
N LEU A 143 -4.70 10.20 22.94
CA LEU A 143 -4.05 11.04 23.94
C LEU A 143 -3.21 12.10 23.22
N LEU A 144 -3.58 13.38 23.40
CA LEU A 144 -2.99 14.49 22.65
C LEU A 144 -1.72 15.07 23.30
N ALA A 145 -1.55 14.82 24.60
CA ALA A 145 -0.42 15.37 25.34
C ALA A 145 0.38 14.27 26.05
N ARG A 146 1.70 14.50 26.15
CA ARG A 146 2.61 13.55 26.78
C ARG A 146 2.30 13.30 28.27
N ASP A 147 1.88 14.33 28.98
CA ASP A 147 1.57 14.29 30.41
C ASP A 147 0.23 13.61 30.73
N GLU A 148 -0.60 13.30 29.73
CA GLU A 148 -1.79 12.49 29.88
C GLU A 148 -1.48 11.00 30.06
N TRP A 149 -0.29 10.56 29.65
CA TRP A 149 0.19 9.21 29.88
C TRP A 149 0.63 9.06 31.37
N LYS A 150 -0.04 8.17 32.09
CA LYS A 150 0.23 7.87 33.50
C LYS A 150 0.97 6.55 33.69
N GLY A 151 0.98 5.67 32.65
CA GLY A 151 1.70 4.40 32.66
C GLY A 151 3.22 4.61 32.59
N GLN A 152 3.94 3.61 33.09
CA GLN A 152 5.39 3.48 33.02
C GLN A 152 5.76 2.32 32.09
N TRP A 153 6.93 2.37 31.47
CA TRP A 153 7.46 1.25 30.72
C TRP A 153 7.81 0.09 31.66
N ILE A 154 7.23 -1.08 31.42
CA ILE A 154 7.43 -2.28 32.22
C ILE A 154 7.85 -3.47 31.37
N GLY A 155 8.61 -4.39 31.97
CA GLY A 155 9.05 -5.64 31.35
C GLY A 155 9.59 -6.61 32.40
N GLY A 156 10.52 -7.48 31.96
CA GLY A 156 11.21 -8.42 32.83
C GLY A 156 10.89 -9.90 32.59
N ALA A 157 9.82 -10.18 31.84
CA ALA A 157 9.49 -11.51 31.30
C ALA A 157 8.51 -11.35 30.11
N ASN A 158 8.19 -12.47 29.47
CA ASN A 158 7.33 -12.43 28.28
C ASN A 158 5.82 -12.55 28.58
N LEU A 159 5.42 -12.89 29.80
CA LEU A 159 4.04 -12.79 30.27
C LEU A 159 3.93 -11.74 31.38
N LEU A 160 2.94 -10.88 31.26
CA LEU A 160 2.61 -9.85 32.23
C LEU A 160 1.13 -9.94 32.60
N ARG A 161 0.78 -9.80 33.87
CA ARG A 161 -0.62 -9.76 34.31
C ARG A 161 -0.87 -8.75 35.43
N LYS A 162 -2.11 -8.25 35.50
CA LYS A 162 -2.62 -7.41 36.58
C LYS A 162 -4.10 -7.68 36.79
N GLU A 163 -4.48 -8.09 37.99
CA GLU A 163 -5.88 -8.20 38.42
C GLU A 163 -6.38 -6.83 38.93
N VAL A 164 -7.59 -6.45 38.48
CA VAL A 164 -8.24 -5.20 38.87
C VAL A 164 -9.71 -5.46 39.21
N THR A 165 -10.20 -4.88 40.32
CA THR A 165 -11.60 -4.96 40.70
C THR A 165 -12.34 -3.69 40.36
N LEU A 166 -13.40 -3.79 39.56
CA LEU A 166 -14.28 -2.69 39.17
C LEU A 166 -15.56 -2.70 40.01
N ASN A 167 -15.79 -1.60 40.74
CA ASN A 167 -16.94 -1.46 41.65
C ASN A 167 -18.08 -0.67 40.98
N GLY A 168 -18.55 -1.13 39.82
CA GLY A 168 -19.64 -0.50 39.06
C GLY A 168 -19.74 -1.00 37.63
N LYS A 169 -20.86 -0.73 36.96
CA LYS A 169 -21.08 -1.08 35.56
C LYS A 169 -20.19 -0.21 34.68
N VAL A 170 -19.44 -0.81 33.77
CA VAL A 170 -18.64 -0.11 32.80
C VAL A 170 -19.56 0.49 31.73
N VAL A 171 -19.38 1.77 31.43
CA VAL A 171 -20.10 2.52 30.40
C VAL A 171 -19.23 2.67 29.16
N ARG A 172 -17.94 2.94 29.37
CA ARG A 172 -16.96 3.11 28.30
C ARG A 172 -15.56 2.75 28.81
N ALA A 173 -14.76 2.09 27.99
CA ALA A 173 -13.37 1.82 28.29
C ALA A 173 -12.49 1.87 27.04
N ARG A 174 -11.33 2.51 27.15
CA ARG A 174 -10.32 2.61 26.10
C ARG A 174 -8.97 2.19 26.61
N ALA A 175 -8.35 1.26 25.88
CA ALA A 175 -6.95 0.88 26.11
C ALA A 175 -6.06 1.57 25.09
N TYR A 176 -5.06 2.31 25.56
CA TYR A 176 -3.97 2.91 24.78
C TYR A 176 -2.73 2.09 25.10
N VAL A 177 -2.16 1.45 24.08
CA VAL A 177 -1.07 0.50 24.30
C VAL A 177 0.01 0.62 23.22
N THR A 178 1.24 0.52 23.68
CA THR A 178 2.42 0.43 22.82
C THR A 178 3.49 -0.46 23.45
N ALA A 179 4.43 -0.91 22.64
CA ALA A 179 5.60 -1.64 23.12
C ALA A 179 6.88 -1.18 22.43
N LEU A 180 8.00 -1.39 23.09
CA LEU A 180 9.30 -1.52 22.46
C LEU A 180 9.49 -3.01 22.14
N GLY A 181 9.31 -3.35 20.88
CA GLY A 181 9.08 -4.70 20.39
C GLY A 181 7.62 -4.89 19.98
N TYR A 182 7.09 -6.07 20.19
CA TYR A 182 5.70 -6.44 19.90
C TYR A 182 4.95 -6.82 21.19
N TYR A 183 3.64 -6.64 21.17
CA TYR A 183 2.76 -7.09 22.25
C TYR A 183 1.52 -7.82 21.72
N GLU A 184 0.97 -8.66 22.55
CA GLU A 184 -0.38 -9.18 22.43
C GLU A 184 -1.12 -8.87 23.73
N LEU A 185 -2.09 -7.94 23.67
CA LEU A 185 -2.90 -7.55 24.83
C LEU A 185 -4.05 -8.53 25.00
N ARG A 186 -4.32 -8.94 26.24
CA ARG A 186 -5.37 -9.88 26.60
C ARG A 186 -6.19 -9.35 27.77
N LEU A 187 -7.47 -9.69 27.79
CA LEU A 187 -8.40 -9.27 28.84
C LEU A 187 -9.37 -10.39 29.16
N ASN A 188 -9.37 -10.84 30.42
CA ASN A 188 -10.27 -11.90 30.92
C ASN A 188 -10.23 -13.22 30.12
N GLY A 189 -9.07 -13.61 29.60
CA GLY A 189 -8.86 -14.82 28.81
C GLY A 189 -8.96 -14.63 27.29
N GLU A 190 -9.34 -13.45 26.81
CA GLU A 190 -9.51 -13.17 25.40
C GLU A 190 -8.46 -12.20 24.88
N LYS A 191 -8.00 -12.38 23.61
CA LYS A 191 -7.16 -11.41 22.92
C LYS A 191 -7.95 -10.12 22.66
N VAL A 192 -7.29 -8.97 22.87
CA VAL A 192 -7.85 -7.65 22.55
C VAL A 192 -7.51 -7.28 21.12
N GLY A 193 -8.55 -7.15 20.30
CA GLY A 193 -8.40 -6.81 18.88
C GLY A 193 -7.86 -7.97 18.02
N CYS A 194 -7.58 -7.67 16.75
CA CYS A 194 -7.10 -8.65 15.77
C CYS A 194 -5.74 -8.28 15.16
N ASN A 195 -5.07 -7.26 15.70
CA ASN A 195 -3.75 -6.87 15.26
C ASN A 195 -2.72 -7.94 15.61
N VAL A 196 -1.71 -8.08 14.76
CA VAL A 196 -0.54 -8.92 14.99
C VAL A 196 0.71 -8.07 14.75
N LEU A 197 1.84 -8.45 15.33
CA LEU A 197 3.10 -7.72 15.16
C LEU A 197 2.94 -6.20 15.43
N ASP A 198 2.19 -5.86 16.47
CA ASP A 198 1.84 -4.48 16.85
C ASP A 198 2.74 -4.00 18.01
N PRO A 199 3.17 -2.74 18.05
CA PRO A 199 2.85 -1.62 17.15
C PRO A 199 3.68 -1.62 15.86
N ALA A 200 3.24 -0.79 14.91
CA ALA A 200 3.96 -0.54 13.67
C ALA A 200 5.39 0.00 13.92
N TRP A 201 6.32 -0.37 13.04
CA TRP A 201 7.73 -0.06 13.19
C TRP A 201 8.05 1.41 12.92
N THR A 202 8.85 2.02 13.79
CA THR A 202 9.34 3.40 13.71
C THR A 202 10.77 3.51 14.20
N THR A 203 11.37 4.69 14.09
CA THR A 203 12.63 5.03 14.75
C THR A 203 12.37 5.28 16.24
N TYR A 204 12.31 4.19 17.03
CA TYR A 204 11.85 4.19 18.43
C TYR A 204 12.42 5.28 19.34
N PRO A 205 13.70 5.70 19.24
CA PRO A 205 14.20 6.83 20.04
C PRO A 205 13.52 8.17 19.70
N VAL A 206 12.97 8.32 18.47
CA VAL A 206 12.32 9.54 17.99
C VAL A 206 10.81 9.46 18.14
N ARG A 207 10.21 8.31 17.80
CA ARG A 207 8.76 8.11 17.82
C ARG A 207 8.40 6.66 18.16
N VAL A 208 7.35 6.49 18.97
CA VAL A 208 6.65 5.22 19.14
C VAL A 208 5.18 5.39 18.82
N LEU A 209 4.59 4.41 18.13
CA LEU A 209 3.16 4.43 17.82
C LEU A 209 2.40 3.65 18.88
N TYR A 210 1.20 4.12 19.23
CA TYR A 210 0.29 3.40 20.11
C TYR A 210 -1.03 3.06 19.43
N SER A 211 -1.54 1.87 19.70
CA SER A 211 -2.86 1.44 19.27
C SER A 211 -3.92 1.78 20.33
N THR A 212 -5.13 2.11 19.88
CA THR A 212 -6.29 2.35 20.74
C THR A 212 -7.33 1.27 20.51
N TYR A 213 -7.82 0.65 21.60
CA TYR A 213 -8.85 -0.37 21.56
C TYR A 213 -10.06 0.00 22.38
N ASP A 214 -11.26 -0.28 21.85
CA ASP A 214 -12.50 -0.28 22.63
C ASP A 214 -12.66 -1.62 23.33
N ILE A 215 -12.47 -1.63 24.63
CA ILE A 215 -12.57 -2.83 25.47
C ILE A 215 -13.80 -2.81 26.37
N THR A 216 -14.76 -1.94 26.09
CA THR A 216 -15.94 -1.73 26.93
C THR A 216 -16.72 -3.01 27.18
N SER A 217 -16.95 -3.83 26.16
CA SER A 217 -17.73 -5.07 26.25
C SER A 217 -16.98 -6.23 26.91
N GLN A 218 -15.64 -6.19 26.96
CA GLN A 218 -14.81 -7.23 27.55
C GLN A 218 -14.64 -7.05 29.08
N LEU A 219 -14.94 -5.85 29.60
CA LEU A 219 -14.87 -5.56 31.03
C LEU A 219 -16.20 -5.87 31.76
N ARG A 220 -16.08 -6.34 33.00
CA ARG A 220 -17.21 -6.67 33.85
C ARG A 220 -17.10 -6.04 35.23
N THR A 221 -18.22 -5.89 35.94
CA THR A 221 -18.22 -5.55 37.38
C THR A 221 -17.56 -6.68 38.14
N GLY A 222 -16.73 -6.36 39.13
CA GLY A 222 -15.93 -7.32 39.90
C GLY A 222 -14.51 -7.46 39.34
N LYS A 223 -13.93 -8.62 39.49
CA LYS A 223 -12.55 -8.91 39.06
C LYS A 223 -12.40 -8.96 37.56
N ASN A 224 -11.37 -8.31 37.05
CA ASN A 224 -10.91 -8.34 35.64
C ASN A 224 -9.39 -8.56 35.64
N VAL A 225 -8.88 -9.28 34.65
CA VAL A 225 -7.46 -9.54 34.50
C VAL A 225 -6.99 -8.99 33.18
N PHE A 226 -6.07 -8.05 33.25
CA PHE A 226 -5.28 -7.58 32.09
C PHE A 226 -4.05 -8.46 31.96
N GLY A 227 -3.83 -9.02 30.79
CA GLY A 227 -2.65 -9.79 30.44
C GLY A 227 -1.94 -9.18 29.23
N ALA A 228 -0.64 -9.40 29.14
CA ALA A 228 0.12 -9.09 27.94
C ALA A 228 1.18 -10.15 27.68
N MET A 229 1.37 -10.51 26.39
CA MET A 229 2.54 -11.24 25.94
C MET A 229 3.46 -10.27 25.23
N LEU A 230 4.78 -10.39 25.40
CA LEU A 230 5.76 -9.52 24.78
C LEU A 230 6.74 -10.31 23.92
N GLY A 231 7.06 -9.74 22.74
CA GLY A 231 8.12 -10.16 21.83
C GLY A 231 9.09 -9.02 21.54
N GLY A 232 10.33 -9.38 21.21
CA GLY A 232 11.41 -8.41 20.99
C GLY A 232 11.25 -7.57 19.74
N GLY A 233 10.64 -8.13 18.68
CA GLY A 233 10.37 -7.43 17.45
C GLY A 233 11.59 -6.68 16.91
N TRP A 234 11.35 -5.55 16.23
CA TRP A 234 12.44 -4.70 15.71
C TRP A 234 13.22 -3.96 16.79
N ALA A 235 12.66 -3.78 17.99
CA ALA A 235 13.30 -3.03 19.06
C ALA A 235 14.52 -3.75 19.65
N THR A 236 14.51 -5.08 19.70
CA THR A 236 15.61 -5.89 20.22
C THR A 236 16.38 -6.63 19.15
N GLN A 237 15.93 -6.53 17.87
CA GLN A 237 16.55 -7.21 16.75
C GLN A 237 18.02 -6.79 16.58
N ARG A 238 18.90 -7.79 16.53
CA ARG A 238 20.31 -7.58 16.18
C ARG A 238 20.42 -7.23 14.68
N GLY A 239 21.26 -6.27 14.35
CA GLY A 239 21.52 -5.84 12.98
C GLY A 239 22.81 -5.04 12.92
N ASN A 240 23.17 -4.52 11.75
CA ASN A 240 24.37 -3.71 11.55
C ASN A 240 24.37 -2.44 12.43
N PHE A 241 23.18 -1.94 12.79
CA PHE A 241 23.01 -0.79 13.69
C PHE A 241 22.25 -1.26 14.94
N PRO A 242 22.94 -1.44 16.07
CA PRO A 242 22.35 -1.93 17.30
C PRO A 242 21.28 -0.96 17.82
N THR A 243 20.21 -1.52 18.39
CA THR A 243 19.22 -0.71 19.11
C THR A 243 19.70 -0.45 20.54
N PRO A 244 19.24 0.63 21.19
CA PRO A 244 19.54 0.87 22.60
C PRO A 244 18.75 -0.06 23.55
N TYR A 245 17.76 -0.80 23.05
CA TYR A 245 16.87 -1.62 23.83
C TYR A 245 17.35 -3.07 23.88
N LYS A 246 17.38 -3.65 25.09
CA LYS A 246 17.90 -5.01 25.34
C LYS A 246 16.79 -6.03 25.58
N GLU A 247 15.64 -5.59 26.01
CA GLU A 247 14.46 -6.41 26.31
C GLU A 247 13.20 -5.66 25.86
N PRO A 248 12.12 -6.38 25.52
CA PRO A 248 10.85 -5.74 25.18
C PRO A 248 10.23 -5.04 26.39
N ALA A 249 9.50 -3.97 26.12
CA ALA A 249 8.83 -3.19 27.15
C ALA A 249 7.42 -2.79 26.74
N LEU A 250 6.47 -2.89 27.68
CA LEU A 250 5.07 -2.50 27.53
C LEU A 250 4.82 -1.13 28.14
N LEU A 251 4.03 -0.31 27.47
CA LEU A 251 3.39 0.88 28.04
C LEU A 251 1.89 0.79 27.77
N LEU A 252 1.09 0.72 28.84
CA LEU A 252 -0.36 0.59 28.77
C LEU A 252 -1.04 1.63 29.65
N GLN A 253 -2.11 2.21 29.13
CA GLN A 253 -3.06 2.99 29.92
C GLN A 253 -4.48 2.64 29.48
N VAL A 254 -5.33 2.30 30.44
CA VAL A 254 -6.75 2.05 30.21
C VAL A 254 -7.57 3.08 30.99
N ASN A 255 -8.39 3.82 30.26
CA ASN A 255 -9.33 4.79 30.84
C ASN A 255 -10.73 4.17 30.84
N ILE A 256 -11.31 3.99 32.04
CA ILE A 256 -12.60 3.32 32.26
C ILE A 256 -13.60 4.30 32.88
N GLU A 257 -14.73 4.47 32.25
CA GLU A 257 -15.87 5.25 32.75
C GLU A 257 -16.92 4.30 33.32
N LEU A 258 -17.27 4.47 34.57
CA LEU A 258 -18.29 3.69 35.26
C LEU A 258 -19.62 4.44 35.35
N ALA A 259 -20.73 3.72 35.46
CA ALA A 259 -22.03 4.32 35.71
C ALA A 259 -21.95 5.23 36.96
N GLY A 260 -22.59 6.42 36.85
CA GLY A 260 -22.48 7.46 37.88
C GLY A 260 -21.28 8.41 37.68
N GLY A 261 -20.55 8.31 36.58
CA GLY A 261 -19.51 9.28 36.17
C GLY A 261 -18.15 9.09 36.86
N LYS A 262 -17.96 8.01 37.65
CA LYS A 262 -16.65 7.69 38.21
C LYS A 262 -15.71 7.15 37.15
N THR A 263 -14.48 7.63 37.13
CA THR A 263 -13.41 7.12 36.27
C THR A 263 -12.42 6.26 37.06
N VAL A 264 -11.89 5.22 36.37
CA VAL A 264 -10.84 4.33 36.89
C VAL A 264 -9.78 4.25 35.81
N ASN A 265 -8.50 4.43 36.17
CA ASN A 265 -7.38 4.23 35.28
C ASN A 265 -6.62 2.96 35.69
N VAL A 266 -6.39 2.08 34.73
CA VAL A 266 -5.46 0.96 34.85
C VAL A 266 -4.24 1.29 34.03
N VAL A 267 -3.06 1.28 34.66
CA VAL A 267 -1.80 1.64 34.01
C VAL A 267 -0.76 0.57 34.19
N SER A 268 0.20 0.52 33.28
CA SER A 268 1.43 -0.25 33.45
C SER A 268 2.29 0.40 34.51
N ASP A 269 2.62 -0.37 35.57
CA ASP A 269 3.42 0.01 36.73
C ASP A 269 4.08 -1.23 37.34
N ASN A 270 4.85 -1.05 38.40
CA ASN A 270 5.52 -2.13 39.11
C ASN A 270 4.56 -3.04 39.95
N ALA A 271 3.27 -2.73 40.00
CA ALA A 271 2.26 -3.62 40.61
C ALA A 271 1.81 -4.74 39.65
N TRP A 272 2.19 -4.66 38.37
CA TRP A 272 2.05 -5.79 37.46
C TRP A 272 2.98 -6.93 37.88
N LYS A 273 2.57 -8.14 37.60
CA LYS A 273 3.36 -9.35 37.83
C LYS A 273 3.81 -9.95 36.51
N VAL A 274 4.99 -10.59 36.52
CA VAL A 274 5.62 -11.16 35.33
C VAL A 274 6.08 -12.60 35.57
N ALA A 275 5.99 -13.42 34.51
CA ALA A 275 6.49 -14.79 34.51
C ALA A 275 6.98 -15.18 33.12
N GLN A 276 7.85 -16.20 33.04
CA GLN A 276 8.22 -16.79 31.75
C GLN A 276 7.12 -17.73 31.26
N GLY A 277 6.63 -17.50 30.08
CA GLY A 277 5.59 -18.28 29.40
C GLY A 277 6.15 -19.40 28.51
N PRO A 278 5.28 -19.93 27.63
CA PRO A 278 5.62 -21.02 26.72
C PRO A 278 6.57 -20.60 25.58
N ILE A 279 6.64 -19.33 25.19
CA ILE A 279 7.59 -18.83 24.19
C ILE A 279 9.00 -18.89 24.80
N ALA A 280 9.79 -19.86 24.36
CA ALA A 280 11.15 -20.07 24.85
C ALA A 280 12.15 -19.13 24.16
N SER A 281 11.91 -18.83 22.87
CA SER A 281 12.65 -17.84 22.09
C SER A 281 11.80 -17.39 20.91
N GLU A 282 12.00 -16.17 20.48
CA GLU A 282 11.40 -15.60 19.27
C GLU A 282 12.36 -14.62 18.61
N ASN A 283 12.23 -14.48 17.30
CA ASN A 283 13.00 -13.55 16.51
C ASN A 283 12.31 -13.37 15.14
N ILE A 284 12.31 -12.16 14.59
CA ILE A 284 11.66 -11.88 13.30
C ILE A 284 12.25 -12.73 12.18
N TYR A 285 13.58 -12.95 12.16
CA TYR A 285 14.26 -13.72 11.11
C TYR A 285 14.31 -15.22 11.42
N ASP A 286 14.50 -15.54 12.71
CA ASP A 286 14.77 -16.92 13.10
C ASP A 286 13.51 -17.75 13.33
N GLY A 287 12.39 -17.09 13.66
CA GLY A 287 11.14 -17.76 14.02
C GLY A 287 10.93 -17.90 15.52
N GLU A 288 9.96 -18.72 15.91
CA GLU A 288 9.53 -18.91 17.31
C GLU A 288 9.79 -20.36 17.77
N SER A 289 10.21 -20.52 19.04
CA SER A 289 10.21 -21.78 19.73
C SER A 289 9.22 -21.75 20.88
N TYR A 290 8.18 -22.58 20.80
CA TYR A 290 7.08 -22.65 21.76
C TYR A 290 7.03 -24.01 22.46
N ASP A 291 7.03 -24.00 23.77
CA ASP A 291 6.93 -25.21 24.58
C ASP A 291 5.58 -25.24 25.32
N ALA A 292 4.60 -25.93 24.75
CA ALA A 292 3.25 -26.00 25.30
C ALA A 292 3.19 -26.64 26.71
N ARG A 293 4.22 -27.39 27.10
CA ARG A 293 4.31 -27.94 28.45
C ARG A 293 4.49 -26.87 29.53
N ARG A 294 4.88 -25.65 29.11
CA ARG A 294 5.11 -24.48 29.97
C ARG A 294 3.92 -23.50 29.95
N GLU A 295 2.83 -23.86 29.32
CA GLU A 295 1.60 -23.05 29.36
C GLU A 295 1.10 -22.97 30.82
N LEU A 296 0.70 -21.77 31.21
CA LEU A 296 0.17 -21.48 32.52
C LEU A 296 -1.36 -21.35 32.41
N ALA A 297 -2.05 -22.51 32.40
CA ALA A 297 -3.49 -22.56 32.17
C ALA A 297 -4.25 -21.57 33.09
N GLY A 298 -5.06 -20.72 32.52
CA GLY A 298 -5.88 -19.73 33.19
C GLY A 298 -5.15 -18.51 33.76
N TRP A 299 -3.89 -18.26 33.34
CA TRP A 299 -3.11 -17.09 33.83
C TRP A 299 -3.80 -15.74 33.50
N GLU A 300 -4.66 -15.70 32.50
CA GLU A 300 -5.45 -14.54 32.10
C GLU A 300 -6.80 -14.45 32.81
N SER A 301 -7.11 -15.39 33.71
CA SER A 301 -8.39 -15.45 34.38
C SER A 301 -8.27 -14.92 35.83
N PRO A 302 -9.36 -14.37 36.40
CA PRO A 302 -9.44 -14.08 37.80
C PRO A 302 -9.24 -15.36 38.64
N ASP A 303 -8.74 -15.17 39.86
CA ASP A 303 -8.49 -16.25 40.81
C ASP A 303 -7.33 -17.21 40.45
N PHE A 304 -6.56 -16.91 39.41
CA PHE A 304 -5.30 -17.59 39.10
C PHE A 304 -4.29 -17.29 40.24
N ASP A 305 -3.65 -18.32 40.75
CA ASP A 305 -2.60 -18.16 41.79
C ASP A 305 -1.30 -17.63 41.14
N ASP A 306 -1.10 -16.33 41.22
CA ASP A 306 0.11 -15.64 40.74
C ASP A 306 1.11 -15.33 41.85
N SER A 307 1.04 -16.05 43.00
CA SER A 307 1.95 -15.86 44.14
C SER A 307 3.43 -16.12 43.77
N ALA A 308 3.68 -17.02 42.83
CA ALA A 308 5.02 -17.33 42.34
C ALA A 308 5.55 -16.32 41.28
N TRP A 309 4.71 -15.39 40.79
CA TRP A 309 5.12 -14.39 39.83
C TRP A 309 5.86 -13.24 40.51
N THR A 310 6.82 -12.65 39.85
CA THR A 310 7.59 -11.51 40.37
C THR A 310 6.98 -10.17 39.91
N ALA A 311 7.30 -9.10 40.64
CA ALA A 311 6.89 -7.76 40.21
C ALA A 311 7.56 -7.38 38.86
N ALA A 312 6.81 -6.68 37.99
CA ALA A 312 7.34 -6.16 36.76
C ALA A 312 8.49 -5.18 37.02
N LYS A 313 9.50 -5.24 36.17
CA LYS A 313 10.61 -4.27 36.18
C LYS A 313 10.18 -2.96 35.51
N LEU A 314 10.50 -1.84 36.11
CA LEU A 314 10.44 -0.55 35.46
C LEU A 314 11.65 -0.42 34.51
N LEU A 315 11.39 -0.08 33.26
CA LEU A 315 12.41 0.05 32.23
C LEU A 315 12.53 1.52 31.78
N PRO A 316 13.68 1.96 31.27
CA PRO A 316 13.86 3.32 30.78
C PRO A 316 12.86 3.70 29.67
N GLY A 317 12.55 2.75 28.79
CA GLY A 317 11.63 2.95 27.70
C GLY A 317 12.18 3.90 26.62
N SER A 318 11.26 4.50 25.85
CA SER A 318 11.57 5.53 24.84
C SER A 318 11.12 6.90 25.30
N ASP A 319 12.00 7.90 25.09
CA ASP A 319 11.70 9.32 25.25
C ASP A 319 11.05 9.94 24.03
N GLY A 320 10.93 9.17 22.92
CA GLY A 320 10.34 9.62 21.67
C GLY A 320 8.88 10.05 21.79
N VAL A 321 8.41 10.76 20.80
CA VAL A 321 7.00 11.19 20.70
C VAL A 321 6.10 9.95 20.67
N ARG A 322 5.05 9.93 21.50
CA ARG A 322 3.99 8.91 21.46
C ARG A 322 2.90 9.40 20.52
N SER A 323 2.77 8.76 19.39
CA SER A 323 1.78 9.12 18.36
C SER A 323 0.76 7.99 18.15
N ALA A 324 -0.47 8.37 17.83
CA ALA A 324 -1.48 7.39 17.45
C ALA A 324 -1.09 6.61 16.19
N GLN A 325 -1.34 5.31 16.20
CA GLN A 325 -1.17 4.46 15.01
C GLN A 325 -2.33 4.68 14.05
N MET A 326 -2.16 5.62 13.14
CA MET A 326 -3.19 6.07 12.19
C MET A 326 -3.04 5.40 10.80
N LEU A 327 -2.40 4.24 10.73
CA LEU A 327 -2.30 3.42 9.53
C LEU A 327 -3.00 2.08 9.77
N PRO A 328 -3.42 1.36 8.71
CA PRO A 328 -3.94 0.01 8.85
C PRO A 328 -2.93 -0.89 9.57
N PRO A 329 -3.38 -1.66 10.59
CA PRO A 329 -2.47 -2.55 11.31
C PRO A 329 -2.09 -3.78 10.48
N ILE A 330 -1.02 -4.46 10.87
CA ILE A 330 -0.70 -5.79 10.38
C ILE A 330 -1.74 -6.78 10.94
N ARG A 331 -2.26 -7.66 10.07
CA ARG A 331 -3.27 -8.68 10.41
C ARG A 331 -3.02 -9.97 9.65
N VAL A 332 -3.62 -11.05 10.14
CA VAL A 332 -3.93 -12.20 9.29
C VAL A 332 -5.07 -11.75 8.37
N VAL A 333 -4.78 -11.64 7.07
CA VAL A 333 -5.72 -11.11 6.07
C VAL A 333 -6.39 -12.21 5.25
N ASP A 334 -5.73 -13.37 5.12
CA ASP A 334 -6.24 -14.52 4.38
C ASP A 334 -5.70 -15.84 4.93
N SER A 335 -6.30 -16.95 4.51
CA SER A 335 -5.90 -18.30 4.89
C SER A 335 -5.74 -19.19 3.67
N MET A 336 -4.61 -19.85 3.53
CA MET A 336 -4.29 -20.72 2.42
C MET A 336 -4.30 -22.20 2.83
N VAL A 337 -4.88 -23.04 1.98
CA VAL A 337 -4.78 -24.50 2.09
C VAL A 337 -3.61 -24.95 1.23
N PRO A 338 -2.73 -25.85 1.72
CA PRO A 338 -1.68 -26.41 0.90
C PRO A 338 -2.26 -27.14 -0.32
N ALA A 339 -1.65 -26.96 -1.47
CA ALA A 339 -2.04 -27.63 -2.71
C ALA A 339 -1.55 -29.09 -2.76
N GLU A 340 -0.40 -29.36 -2.17
CA GLU A 340 0.26 -30.67 -2.21
C GLU A 340 1.07 -30.92 -0.92
N ILE A 341 1.25 -32.18 -0.59
CA ILE A 341 2.21 -32.66 0.42
C ILE A 341 3.03 -33.78 -0.19
N THR A 342 4.34 -33.70 -0.06
CA THR A 342 5.30 -34.71 -0.49
C THR A 342 6.08 -35.28 0.68
N ASN A 343 6.72 -36.44 0.50
CA ASN A 343 7.61 -37.05 1.49
C ASN A 343 8.96 -37.41 0.82
N PRO A 344 9.85 -36.41 0.62
CA PRO A 344 11.13 -36.65 -0.09
C PRO A 344 12.08 -37.58 0.67
N ARG A 345 11.97 -37.65 1.99
CA ARG A 345 12.76 -38.53 2.86
C ARG A 345 11.92 -39.03 4.03
N PRO A 346 12.16 -40.23 4.58
CA PRO A 346 11.41 -40.72 5.73
C PRO A 346 11.35 -39.72 6.87
N GLY A 347 10.13 -39.36 7.32
CA GLY A 347 9.87 -38.42 8.40
C GLY A 347 10.04 -36.94 8.04
N VAL A 348 10.28 -36.63 6.77
CA VAL A 348 10.35 -35.26 6.24
C VAL A 348 9.18 -35.04 5.29
N TYR A 349 8.31 -34.13 5.61
CA TYR A 349 7.14 -33.78 4.79
C TYR A 349 7.28 -32.35 4.28
N VAL A 350 7.04 -32.13 2.98
CA VAL A 350 7.09 -30.80 2.36
C VAL A 350 5.72 -30.45 1.81
N TYR A 351 5.19 -29.35 2.29
CA TYR A 351 3.93 -28.76 1.85
C TYR A 351 4.19 -27.67 0.82
N ASP A 352 3.55 -27.74 -0.35
CA ASP A 352 3.50 -26.66 -1.35
C ASP A 352 2.15 -25.91 -1.21
N PHE A 353 2.18 -24.62 -0.95
CA PHE A 353 1.01 -23.75 -0.91
C PHE A 353 0.60 -23.25 -2.30
N GLY A 354 1.39 -23.52 -3.35
CA GLY A 354 1.12 -23.04 -4.71
C GLY A 354 1.30 -21.53 -4.92
N GLN A 355 1.56 -20.78 -3.86
CA GLN A 355 1.76 -19.33 -3.84
C GLN A 355 2.85 -18.97 -2.84
N ASN A 356 3.80 -18.11 -3.25
CA ASN A 356 4.75 -17.48 -2.33
C ASN A 356 4.06 -16.31 -1.60
N PHE A 357 4.19 -16.23 -0.28
CA PHE A 357 3.54 -15.19 0.53
C PHE A 357 4.25 -14.99 1.88
N SER A 358 3.99 -13.84 2.51
CA SER A 358 4.43 -13.56 3.88
C SER A 358 3.41 -14.02 4.92
N GLY A 359 3.90 -14.55 6.02
CA GLY A 359 3.07 -14.96 7.15
C GLY A 359 3.64 -16.14 7.93
N TRP A 360 2.76 -17.06 8.31
CA TRP A 360 3.11 -18.28 9.04
C TRP A 360 2.12 -19.40 8.74
N VAL A 361 2.30 -20.54 9.38
CA VAL A 361 1.32 -21.62 9.34
C VAL A 361 0.70 -21.87 10.73
N GLU A 362 -0.58 -22.21 10.71
CA GLU A 362 -1.25 -22.85 11.84
C GLU A 362 -1.00 -24.35 11.73
N LEU A 363 -0.37 -24.90 12.75
CA LEU A 363 -0.13 -26.34 12.89
C LEU A 363 -1.27 -26.98 13.72
N ARG A 364 -1.84 -28.08 13.21
CA ARG A 364 -2.74 -28.96 13.96
C ARG A 364 -2.07 -30.30 14.17
N VAL A 365 -1.91 -30.71 15.41
CA VAL A 365 -1.12 -31.88 15.76
C VAL A 365 -1.69 -32.59 16.98
N HIS A 366 -1.54 -33.92 16.99
CA HIS A 366 -1.86 -34.76 18.17
C HIS A 366 -0.73 -35.73 18.38
N GLY A 367 -0.23 -35.86 19.60
CA GLY A 367 0.87 -36.76 19.88
C GLY A 367 1.32 -36.78 21.35
N PRO A 368 2.32 -37.60 21.67
CA PRO A 368 2.83 -37.71 23.03
C PRO A 368 3.41 -36.38 23.55
N ARG A 369 3.26 -36.16 24.87
CA ARG A 369 3.88 -35.03 25.57
C ARG A 369 5.39 -34.95 25.31
N GLY A 370 5.87 -33.79 24.95
CA GLY A 370 7.27 -33.51 24.68
C GLY A 370 7.72 -33.85 23.25
N THR A 371 6.81 -34.32 22.37
CA THR A 371 7.11 -34.46 20.94
C THR A 371 7.44 -33.08 20.39
N LYS A 372 8.55 -32.99 19.66
CA LYS A 372 9.03 -31.77 19.00
C LYS A 372 8.66 -31.82 17.53
N VAL A 373 7.82 -30.90 17.08
CA VAL A 373 7.56 -30.63 15.65
C VAL A 373 8.36 -29.41 15.24
N GLU A 374 9.07 -29.51 14.11
CA GLU A 374 9.85 -28.41 13.55
C GLU A 374 9.30 -28.07 12.16
N LEU A 375 9.03 -26.79 11.94
CA LEU A 375 8.54 -26.20 10.70
C LEU A 375 9.65 -25.32 10.13
N ARG A 376 10.07 -25.57 8.89
CA ARG A 376 11.08 -24.76 8.18
C ARG A 376 10.50 -24.20 6.89
N PHE A 377 10.74 -22.93 6.65
CA PHE A 377 10.12 -22.17 5.56
C PHE A 377 11.11 -21.90 4.43
N SER A 378 10.62 -21.92 3.19
CA SER A 378 11.42 -21.64 2.01
C SER A 378 10.55 -21.19 0.83
N GLU A 379 11.15 -20.37 -0.05
CA GLU A 379 10.58 -20.02 -1.36
C GLU A 379 10.83 -21.08 -2.43
N LEU A 380 11.87 -21.92 -2.25
CA LEU A 380 12.45 -22.78 -3.28
C LEU A 380 12.60 -24.22 -2.83
N LEU A 381 12.67 -25.14 -3.80
CA LEU A 381 13.04 -26.54 -3.61
C LEU A 381 14.33 -26.85 -4.34
N TYR A 382 15.03 -27.89 -3.87
CA TYR A 382 16.03 -28.63 -4.65
C TYR A 382 15.33 -29.64 -5.56
N ASP A 383 16.06 -30.15 -6.54
CA ASP A 383 15.57 -31.18 -7.50
C ASP A 383 15.11 -32.48 -6.80
N ASP A 384 15.64 -32.78 -5.61
CA ASP A 384 15.21 -33.91 -4.79
C ASP A 384 13.93 -33.70 -3.99
N GLY A 385 13.28 -32.54 -4.17
CA GLY A 385 12.04 -32.16 -3.49
C GLY A 385 12.22 -31.68 -2.05
N THR A 386 13.43 -31.55 -1.55
CA THR A 386 13.70 -30.92 -0.25
C THR A 386 13.76 -29.41 -0.38
N ILE A 387 13.47 -28.67 0.72
CA ILE A 387 13.50 -27.22 0.70
C ILE A 387 14.90 -26.66 0.48
N ASN A 388 15.03 -25.71 -0.45
CA ASN A 388 16.25 -24.93 -0.65
C ASN A 388 16.18 -23.64 0.16
N ARG A 389 17.09 -23.48 1.11
CA ARG A 389 17.12 -22.35 2.06
C ARG A 389 18.37 -21.49 1.91
N GLU A 390 19.10 -21.61 0.81
CA GLU A 390 20.33 -20.86 0.61
C GLU A 390 20.08 -19.36 0.48
N ASN A 391 18.96 -18.95 -0.16
CA ASN A 391 18.62 -17.54 -0.37
C ASN A 391 18.08 -16.82 0.87
N ILE A 392 17.80 -17.51 1.97
CA ILE A 392 17.42 -16.85 3.22
C ILE A 392 18.62 -16.38 4.06
N ARG A 393 19.84 -16.68 3.62
CA ARG A 393 21.13 -16.26 4.22
C ARG A 393 21.24 -16.67 5.70
N ALA A 394 21.37 -15.71 6.62
CA ALA A 394 21.52 -15.99 8.06
C ALA A 394 20.19 -16.19 8.79
N ALA A 395 19.05 -15.90 8.17
CA ALA A 395 17.74 -16.18 8.76
C ALA A 395 17.51 -17.67 8.95
N LYS A 396 17.03 -18.10 10.13
CA LYS A 396 16.68 -19.51 10.34
C LYS A 396 15.32 -19.87 9.80
N ALA A 397 14.40 -18.91 9.70
CA ALA A 397 13.03 -19.09 9.21
C ALA A 397 12.46 -20.46 9.66
N ARG A 398 12.29 -20.61 10.99
CA ARG A 398 12.01 -21.92 11.60
C ARG A 398 11.18 -21.78 12.87
N ASP A 399 10.02 -22.43 12.90
CA ASP A 399 9.22 -22.53 14.11
C ASP A 399 9.31 -23.91 14.73
N ILE A 400 9.33 -23.97 16.03
CA ILE A 400 9.42 -25.20 16.83
C ILE A 400 8.24 -25.23 17.81
N TYR A 401 7.46 -26.32 17.76
CA TYR A 401 6.40 -26.59 18.70
C TYR A 401 6.69 -27.85 19.50
N ILE A 402 6.66 -27.76 20.82
CA ILE A 402 6.81 -28.91 21.73
C ILE A 402 5.45 -29.19 22.38
N LEU A 403 4.89 -30.36 22.09
CA LEU A 403 3.53 -30.73 22.50
C LEU A 403 3.35 -30.85 24.02
N ALA A 404 2.23 -30.37 24.50
CA ALA A 404 1.74 -30.67 25.86
C ALA A 404 1.26 -32.11 26.01
N GLY A 405 0.79 -32.75 24.93
CA GLY A 405 0.29 -34.14 24.93
C GLY A 405 -1.16 -34.25 25.39
N GLU A 406 -1.97 -33.23 25.18
CA GLU A 406 -3.36 -33.12 25.67
C GLU A 406 -4.35 -32.98 24.48
N GLY A 407 -4.62 -34.12 23.78
CA GLY A 407 -5.57 -34.10 22.67
C GLY A 407 -5.01 -33.47 21.37
N GLU A 408 -5.89 -32.87 20.57
CA GLU A 408 -5.47 -32.09 19.41
C GLU A 408 -4.98 -30.71 19.87
N GLU A 409 -3.78 -30.36 19.47
CA GLU A 409 -3.14 -29.09 19.79
C GLU A 409 -3.06 -28.23 18.52
N ILE A 410 -3.34 -26.94 18.66
CA ILE A 410 -3.28 -25.94 17.58
C ILE A 410 -2.24 -24.91 17.94
N TYR A 411 -1.26 -24.72 17.07
CA TYR A 411 -0.18 -23.76 17.25
C TYR A 411 -0.04 -22.84 16.06
N GLN A 412 0.24 -21.57 16.33
CA GLN A 412 0.75 -20.58 15.38
C GLN A 412 1.70 -19.63 16.13
N PRO A 413 2.76 -19.11 15.49
CA PRO A 413 3.68 -18.18 16.14
C PRO A 413 3.02 -16.84 16.44
N HIS A 414 3.62 -16.05 17.35
CA HIS A 414 3.07 -14.79 17.85
C HIS A 414 3.83 -13.57 17.33
N PHE A 415 5.21 -13.64 17.33
CA PHE A 415 6.05 -12.45 17.16
C PHE A 415 7.08 -12.59 16.03
N THR A 416 6.77 -13.35 15.00
CA THR A 416 7.58 -13.56 13.80
C THR A 416 6.68 -13.67 12.58
N TYR A 417 7.27 -13.60 11.40
CA TYR A 417 6.66 -13.98 10.12
C TYR A 417 7.74 -14.48 9.18
N HIS A 418 7.35 -15.20 8.15
CA HIS A 418 8.22 -15.80 7.13
C HIS A 418 7.71 -15.47 5.74
N GLY A 419 8.62 -15.39 4.77
CA GLY A 419 8.30 -15.40 3.34
C GLY A 419 8.50 -16.82 2.82
N PHE A 420 7.47 -17.43 2.20
CA PHE A 420 7.55 -18.83 1.79
C PHE A 420 6.47 -19.25 0.81
N ARG A 421 6.78 -20.24 0.02
CA ARG A 421 5.83 -21.09 -0.71
C ARG A 421 5.79 -22.50 -0.12
N TYR A 422 6.93 -22.96 0.40
CA TYR A 422 7.10 -24.34 0.88
C TYR A 422 7.36 -24.37 2.39
N VAL A 423 6.78 -25.38 3.04
CA VAL A 423 7.00 -25.64 4.48
C VAL A 423 7.43 -27.09 4.66
N GLU A 424 8.63 -27.28 5.18
CA GLU A 424 9.10 -28.59 5.58
C GLU A 424 8.75 -28.87 7.05
N VAL A 425 8.14 -30.02 7.29
CA VAL A 425 7.72 -30.50 8.62
C VAL A 425 8.52 -31.72 8.99
N THR A 426 9.16 -31.67 10.15
CA THR A 426 9.88 -32.82 10.74
C THR A 426 9.42 -33.08 12.17
N GLY A 427 9.56 -34.31 12.64
CA GLY A 427 9.13 -34.69 13.99
C GLY A 427 7.61 -34.78 14.21
N PHE A 428 6.82 -34.72 13.14
CA PHE A 428 5.37 -34.88 13.23
C PHE A 428 5.00 -36.30 13.69
N PRO A 429 4.16 -36.47 14.74
CA PRO A 429 3.77 -37.78 15.22
C PRO A 429 2.79 -38.46 14.23
N GLY A 430 3.24 -39.53 13.59
CA GLY A 430 2.50 -40.22 12.53
C GLY A 430 2.71 -39.59 11.14
N THR A 431 1.70 -39.70 10.27
CA THR A 431 1.71 -39.13 8.92
C THR A 431 0.78 -37.92 8.87
N PRO A 432 1.28 -36.70 8.59
CA PRO A 432 0.44 -35.53 8.48
C PRO A 432 -0.41 -35.56 7.21
N SER A 433 -1.54 -34.85 7.24
CA SER A 433 -2.43 -34.60 6.09
C SER A 433 -2.33 -33.15 5.62
N LEU A 434 -3.00 -32.81 4.52
CA LEU A 434 -3.10 -31.40 4.08
C LEU A 434 -3.76 -30.51 5.15
N ASP A 435 -4.68 -31.05 5.96
CA ASP A 435 -5.35 -30.31 7.03
C ASP A 435 -4.48 -30.08 8.27
N SER A 436 -3.30 -30.73 8.35
CA SER A 436 -2.37 -30.54 9.46
C SER A 436 -1.71 -29.16 9.43
N LEU A 437 -1.65 -28.49 8.29
CA LEU A 437 -1.17 -27.12 8.14
C LEU A 437 -2.20 -26.24 7.44
N ARG A 438 -2.25 -24.99 7.87
CA ARG A 438 -2.98 -23.91 7.20
C ARG A 438 -2.13 -22.66 7.13
N GLY A 439 -1.87 -22.15 5.93
CA GLY A 439 -1.17 -20.88 5.73
C GLY A 439 -1.99 -19.71 6.25
N ARG A 440 -1.35 -18.77 6.90
CA ARG A 440 -1.91 -17.51 7.38
C ARG A 440 -1.17 -16.38 6.69
N VAL A 441 -1.82 -15.72 5.73
CA VAL A 441 -1.25 -14.57 5.02
C VAL A 441 -1.28 -13.36 5.92
N VAL A 442 -0.11 -12.73 6.11
CA VAL A 442 0.07 -11.63 7.07
C VAL A 442 0.75 -10.46 6.38
N HIS A 443 0.09 -9.31 6.41
CA HIS A 443 0.63 -8.03 5.95
C HIS A 443 -0.18 -6.87 6.53
N THR A 444 0.24 -5.63 6.29
CA THR A 444 -0.55 -4.43 6.60
C THR A 444 -1.89 -4.50 5.88
N ALA A 445 -2.99 -4.39 6.60
CA ALA A 445 -4.35 -4.65 6.11
C ALA A 445 -4.91 -3.46 5.29
N VAL A 446 -4.26 -3.14 4.17
CA VAL A 446 -4.72 -2.11 3.23
C VAL A 446 -5.92 -2.61 2.41
N GLU A 447 -6.88 -1.71 2.10
CA GLU A 447 -8.00 -2.01 1.23
C GLU A 447 -7.53 -2.08 -0.24
N THR A 448 -8.02 -3.05 -1.02
CA THR A 448 -7.86 -3.04 -2.48
C THR A 448 -8.76 -1.97 -3.06
N ILE A 449 -8.19 -1.06 -3.86
CA ILE A 449 -8.92 0.04 -4.52
C ILE A 449 -8.81 0.00 -6.04
N GLY A 450 -7.88 -0.78 -6.58
CA GLY A 450 -7.65 -0.87 -8.01
C GLY A 450 -7.70 -2.29 -8.55
N ASN A 451 -8.02 -2.38 -9.83
CA ASN A 451 -7.99 -3.63 -10.58
C ASN A 451 -7.65 -3.36 -12.04
N PHE A 452 -6.88 -4.25 -12.66
CA PHE A 452 -6.56 -4.24 -14.08
C PHE A 452 -6.81 -5.61 -14.68
N SER A 453 -7.31 -5.64 -15.91
CA SER A 453 -7.43 -6.85 -16.72
C SER A 453 -7.34 -6.52 -18.21
N ALA A 454 -6.87 -7.49 -19.00
CA ALA A 454 -6.69 -7.34 -20.43
C ALA A 454 -6.93 -8.66 -21.18
N SER A 455 -7.09 -8.58 -22.50
CA SER A 455 -7.27 -9.77 -23.33
C SER A 455 -6.02 -10.67 -23.41
N ASN A 456 -4.86 -10.16 -23.05
CA ASN A 456 -3.61 -10.93 -22.95
C ASN A 456 -3.43 -11.50 -21.54
N GLN A 457 -3.46 -12.83 -21.41
CA GLN A 457 -3.39 -13.52 -20.12
C GLN A 457 -2.03 -13.33 -19.42
N LEU A 458 -0.94 -13.13 -20.17
CA LEU A 458 0.38 -12.89 -19.58
C LEU A 458 0.40 -11.57 -18.79
N LEU A 459 -0.22 -10.50 -19.31
CA LEU A 459 -0.34 -9.23 -18.60
C LEU A 459 -1.16 -9.39 -17.30
N ASN A 460 -2.25 -10.16 -17.34
CA ASN A 460 -3.06 -10.43 -16.14
C ASN A 460 -2.26 -11.20 -15.08
N GLN A 461 -1.39 -12.11 -15.51
CA GLN A 461 -0.50 -12.86 -14.60
C GLN A 461 0.60 -11.95 -14.03
N ILE A 462 1.19 -11.06 -14.81
CA ILE A 462 2.18 -10.07 -14.36
C ILE A 462 1.54 -9.16 -13.31
N HIS A 463 0.35 -8.60 -13.59
CA HIS A 463 -0.42 -7.82 -12.63
C HIS A 463 -0.65 -8.60 -11.33
N LYS A 464 -1.07 -9.87 -11.43
CA LYS A 464 -1.30 -10.72 -10.26
C LYS A 464 -0.05 -10.90 -9.39
N ILE A 465 1.09 -11.26 -9.99
CA ILE A 465 2.34 -11.50 -9.22
C ILE A 465 2.91 -10.20 -8.64
N THR A 466 2.70 -9.06 -9.33
CA THR A 466 3.05 -7.73 -8.81
C THR A 466 2.27 -7.43 -7.55
N ARG A 467 0.95 -7.57 -7.58
CA ARG A 467 0.08 -7.32 -6.40
C ARG A 467 0.43 -8.22 -5.21
N TRP A 468 0.76 -9.50 -5.46
CA TRP A 468 1.21 -10.39 -4.40
C TRP A 468 2.52 -9.91 -3.77
N SER A 469 3.50 -9.50 -4.59
CA SER A 469 4.75 -8.95 -4.06
C SER A 469 4.56 -7.65 -3.29
N ASP A 470 3.70 -6.76 -3.78
CA ASP A 470 3.38 -5.50 -3.13
C ASP A 470 2.77 -5.70 -1.74
N LEU A 471 1.77 -6.58 -1.61
CA LEU A 471 1.08 -6.84 -0.35
C LEU A 471 1.98 -7.57 0.65
N THR A 472 2.68 -8.61 0.21
CA THR A 472 3.46 -9.47 1.09
C THR A 472 4.81 -8.83 1.50
N ASN A 473 5.18 -7.71 0.87
CA ASN A 473 6.27 -6.84 1.29
C ASN A 473 5.78 -5.53 1.95
N LEU A 474 4.61 -5.55 2.60
CA LEU A 474 4.06 -4.40 3.30
C LEU A 474 3.82 -4.72 4.78
N HIS A 475 4.82 -4.46 5.64
CA HIS A 475 4.74 -4.71 7.09
C HIS A 475 4.95 -3.42 7.88
N SER A 476 3.91 -2.57 7.91
CA SER A 476 3.89 -1.20 8.43
C SER A 476 4.77 -0.19 7.68
N VAL A 477 5.75 -0.66 6.96
CA VAL A 477 6.56 0.04 5.97
C VAL A 477 6.66 -0.84 4.72
N PRO A 478 6.90 -0.27 3.51
CA PRO A 478 7.24 -1.08 2.35
C PRO A 478 8.60 -1.75 2.59
N THR A 479 8.64 -3.08 2.66
CA THR A 479 9.87 -3.85 2.84
C THR A 479 10.36 -4.39 1.50
N ASP A 480 11.68 -4.53 1.34
CA ASP A 480 12.30 -5.08 0.13
C ASP A 480 11.93 -6.55 -0.11
N CYS A 481 11.94 -7.35 0.95
CA CYS A 481 11.72 -8.78 0.92
C CYS A 481 11.06 -9.26 2.23
N ASP A 482 10.64 -10.52 2.29
CA ASP A 482 9.95 -11.10 3.44
C ASP A 482 10.61 -12.36 4.02
N GLN A 483 11.61 -12.97 3.30
CA GLN A 483 12.08 -14.31 3.63
C GLN A 483 13.45 -14.35 4.35
N ARG A 484 14.38 -13.41 4.02
CA ARG A 484 15.77 -13.44 4.48
C ARG A 484 16.01 -12.51 5.69
N ASP A 485 17.27 -12.43 6.14
CA ASP A 485 17.71 -11.58 7.26
C ASP A 485 17.88 -10.09 6.87
N GLU A 486 16.86 -9.54 6.21
CA GLU A 486 16.81 -8.15 5.75
C GLU A 486 15.43 -7.54 6.09
N ARG A 487 14.45 -7.56 5.22
CA ARG A 487 13.06 -7.11 5.45
C ARG A 487 12.99 -5.65 5.88
N MET A 488 13.66 -4.78 5.11
CA MET A 488 13.86 -3.37 5.43
C MET A 488 13.06 -2.46 4.51
N GLY A 489 12.74 -1.27 5.01
CA GLY A 489 12.14 -0.21 4.20
C GLY A 489 13.17 0.45 3.28
N TRP A 490 13.66 -0.27 2.27
CA TRP A 490 14.56 0.26 1.27
C TRP A 490 13.90 1.35 0.44
N LEU A 491 14.54 2.50 0.37
CA LEU A 491 13.96 3.69 -0.26
C LEU A 491 13.94 3.60 -1.79
N GLY A 492 14.92 2.91 -2.40
CA GLY A 492 14.92 2.64 -3.83
C GLY A 492 13.70 1.87 -4.28
N ASP A 493 13.41 0.76 -3.61
CA ASP A 493 12.23 -0.08 -3.83
C ASP A 493 10.94 0.69 -3.60
N SER A 494 10.89 1.42 -2.48
CA SER A 494 9.71 2.18 -2.09
C SER A 494 9.34 3.26 -3.11
N GLN A 495 10.32 3.99 -3.70
CA GLN A 495 10.02 5.07 -4.64
C GLN A 495 9.57 4.57 -6.02
N THR A 496 10.13 3.44 -6.50
CA THR A 496 9.79 2.93 -7.83
C THR A 496 8.43 2.23 -7.87
N SER A 497 7.99 1.61 -6.76
CA SER A 497 6.70 0.92 -6.65
C SER A 497 5.57 1.78 -6.09
N ALA A 498 5.87 2.98 -5.54
CA ALA A 498 4.88 3.78 -4.80
C ALA A 498 3.58 4.05 -5.57
N VAL A 499 3.66 4.45 -6.84
CA VAL A 499 2.47 4.74 -7.66
C VAL A 499 1.67 3.47 -7.94
N GLY A 500 2.35 2.34 -8.23
CA GLY A 500 1.69 1.03 -8.42
C GLY A 500 0.90 0.60 -7.18
N LEU A 501 1.51 0.74 -6.01
CA LEU A 501 0.85 0.51 -4.72
C LEU A 501 -0.36 1.43 -4.52
N MET A 502 -0.26 2.74 -4.85
CA MET A 502 -1.36 3.71 -4.72
C MET A 502 -2.50 3.46 -5.74
N LEU A 503 -2.21 2.86 -6.89
CA LEU A 503 -3.22 2.49 -7.88
C LEU A 503 -3.96 1.20 -7.48
N ASN A 504 -3.30 0.28 -6.80
CA ASN A 504 -3.85 -1.01 -6.41
C ASN A 504 -4.51 -1.00 -5.00
N PHE A 505 -3.95 -0.20 -4.07
CA PHE A 505 -4.31 -0.26 -2.64
C PHE A 505 -4.47 1.14 -2.03
N ASP A 506 -5.30 1.26 -0.99
CA ASP A 506 -5.44 2.51 -0.22
C ASP A 506 -4.19 2.73 0.65
N MET A 507 -3.21 3.42 0.07
CA MET A 507 -1.91 3.68 0.69
C MET A 507 -1.84 5.02 1.43
N ALA A 508 -2.91 5.82 1.42
CA ALA A 508 -2.87 7.20 1.93
C ALA A 508 -2.37 7.28 3.39
N ALA A 509 -2.94 6.48 4.28
CA ALA A 509 -2.53 6.45 5.69
C ALA A 509 -1.15 5.81 5.89
N VAL A 510 -0.80 4.80 5.09
CA VAL A 510 0.51 4.12 5.14
C VAL A 510 1.62 5.08 4.74
N TYR A 511 1.47 5.76 3.59
CA TYR A 511 2.51 6.70 3.14
C TYR A 511 2.56 7.98 3.98
N THR A 512 1.45 8.44 4.56
CA THR A 512 1.50 9.52 5.58
C THR A 512 2.41 9.14 6.74
N ASN A 513 2.31 7.89 7.24
CA ASN A 513 3.19 7.40 8.30
C ASN A 513 4.64 7.20 7.81
N PHE A 514 4.83 6.68 6.60
CA PHE A 514 6.15 6.45 6.03
C PHE A 514 6.92 7.76 5.80
N VAL A 515 6.26 8.81 5.33
CA VAL A 515 6.81 10.17 5.22
C VAL A 515 7.20 10.74 6.59
N ARG A 516 6.43 10.46 7.65
CA ARG A 516 6.84 10.83 9.02
C ARG A 516 8.11 10.09 9.44
N ASN A 517 8.27 8.82 9.12
CA ASN A 517 9.48 8.06 9.39
C ASN A 517 10.70 8.61 8.61
N LEU A 518 10.52 9.05 7.37
CA LEU A 518 11.54 9.73 6.56
C LEU A 518 11.99 11.03 7.22
N ARG A 519 11.06 11.85 7.69
CA ARG A 519 11.37 13.09 8.43
C ARG A 519 12.04 12.81 9.77
N ASP A 520 11.58 11.78 10.51
CA ASP A 520 12.13 11.43 11.82
C ASP A 520 13.58 10.92 11.76
N ILE A 521 14.00 10.36 10.62
CA ILE A 521 15.37 9.87 10.41
C ILE A 521 16.32 10.91 9.80
N GLN A 522 15.80 11.99 9.23
CA GLN A 522 16.63 12.99 8.56
C GLN A 522 17.68 13.59 9.48
N GLY A 523 18.93 13.66 9.01
CA GLY A 523 20.02 14.30 9.71
C GLY A 523 19.87 15.85 9.77
N PRO A 524 20.54 16.49 10.71
CA PRO A 524 20.49 17.96 10.83
C PRO A 524 21.05 18.69 9.59
N ASP A 525 21.90 18.01 8.84
CA ASP A 525 22.50 18.47 7.57
C ASP A 525 21.64 18.12 6.33
N GLY A 526 20.47 17.56 6.52
CA GLY A 526 19.56 17.16 5.45
C GLY A 526 19.74 15.73 4.95
N THR A 527 20.76 15.00 5.41
CA THR A 527 21.03 13.61 4.98
C THR A 527 19.88 12.66 5.34
N LEU A 528 19.62 11.72 4.44
CA LEU A 528 18.71 10.57 4.65
C LEU A 528 19.53 9.28 4.78
N THR A 529 18.84 8.16 4.95
CA THR A 529 19.40 6.81 5.02
C THR A 529 18.82 5.95 3.92
N ASP A 530 19.51 4.88 3.47
CA ASP A 530 19.02 4.01 2.42
C ASP A 530 17.76 3.24 2.84
N THR A 531 17.60 2.95 4.14
CA THR A 531 16.42 2.26 4.70
C THR A 531 15.74 3.09 5.78
N VAL A 532 14.42 2.96 5.90
CA VAL A 532 13.63 3.70 6.90
C VAL A 532 12.58 2.76 7.52
N PRO A 533 12.60 2.56 8.84
CA PRO A 533 13.59 3.01 9.84
C PRO A 533 15.00 2.49 9.57
N PHE A 534 16.03 3.24 9.99
CA PHE A 534 17.42 2.94 9.64
C PHE A 534 17.99 1.75 10.42
N ARG A 535 18.28 0.68 9.72
CA ARG A 535 18.89 -0.55 10.27
C ARG A 535 19.91 -1.17 9.33
N TYR A 536 19.89 -0.78 8.05
CA TYR A 536 20.73 -1.32 7.01
C TYR A 536 21.08 -0.24 5.98
N GLY A 537 22.11 -0.45 5.15
CA GLY A 537 22.52 0.53 4.14
C GLY A 537 23.37 1.66 4.66
N SER A 538 23.36 2.79 3.99
CA SER A 538 24.26 3.93 4.19
C SER A 538 23.56 5.17 4.72
N ARG A 539 24.34 6.06 5.31
CA ARG A 539 24.05 7.49 5.55
C ARG A 539 25.27 8.31 5.12
N PRO A 540 25.18 9.23 4.17
CA PRO A 540 23.96 9.60 3.44
C PRO A 540 23.44 8.47 2.55
N ALA A 541 22.15 8.51 2.25
CA ALA A 541 21.53 7.60 1.27
C ALA A 541 22.13 7.81 -0.12
N ASP A 542 22.11 6.75 -0.96
CA ASP A 542 22.26 6.92 -2.40
C ASP A 542 21.21 7.90 -2.92
N PRO A 543 21.54 8.84 -3.83
CA PRO A 543 20.57 9.81 -4.35
C PRO A 543 19.32 9.16 -4.97
N ALA A 544 19.47 8.02 -5.66
CA ALA A 544 18.35 7.29 -6.24
C ALA A 544 17.44 6.59 -5.18
N TRP A 545 17.94 6.47 -3.93
CA TRP A 545 17.16 6.01 -2.77
C TRP A 545 16.57 7.18 -1.98
N GLY A 546 17.38 8.19 -1.67
CA GLY A 546 16.93 9.36 -0.90
C GLY A 546 15.80 10.16 -1.58
N THR A 547 15.74 10.13 -2.92
CA THR A 547 14.64 10.70 -3.71
C THR A 547 13.24 10.19 -3.32
N ALA A 548 13.14 9.05 -2.61
CA ALA A 548 11.86 8.55 -2.09
C ALA A 548 11.11 9.60 -1.26
N PHE A 549 11.82 10.48 -0.54
CA PHE A 549 11.17 11.49 0.27
C PHE A 549 10.41 12.53 -0.57
N PRO A 550 11.03 13.28 -1.48
CA PRO A 550 10.29 14.21 -2.35
C PRO A 550 9.30 13.51 -3.28
N LEU A 551 9.64 12.34 -3.84
CA LEU A 551 8.76 11.63 -4.76
C LEU A 551 7.48 11.14 -4.08
N ILE A 552 7.57 10.48 -2.93
CA ILE A 552 6.38 9.99 -2.22
C ILE A 552 5.50 11.16 -1.76
N CYS A 553 6.07 12.27 -1.26
CA CYS A 553 5.30 13.47 -0.95
C CYS A 553 4.56 14.01 -2.17
N TRP A 554 5.23 14.05 -3.34
CA TRP A 554 4.63 14.51 -4.59
C TRP A 554 3.52 13.56 -5.06
N TYR A 555 3.74 12.24 -5.04
CA TYR A 555 2.72 11.26 -5.41
C TYR A 555 1.50 11.27 -4.48
N MET A 556 1.70 11.52 -3.18
CA MET A 556 0.60 11.72 -2.24
C MET A 556 -0.24 12.96 -2.60
N TYR A 557 0.38 14.01 -3.07
CA TYR A 557 -0.33 15.17 -3.60
C TYR A 557 -1.08 14.82 -4.89
N GLU A 558 -0.42 14.23 -5.88
CA GLU A 558 -1.04 13.86 -7.16
C GLU A 558 -2.23 12.93 -6.98
N GLN A 559 -2.06 11.82 -6.23
CA GLN A 559 -3.07 10.77 -6.11
C GLN A 559 -4.20 11.12 -5.13
N TYR A 560 -3.90 11.81 -4.03
CA TYR A 560 -4.87 12.06 -2.95
C TYR A 560 -5.22 13.53 -2.76
N GLY A 561 -4.62 14.47 -3.51
CA GLY A 561 -4.79 15.90 -3.31
C GLY A 561 -4.22 16.40 -1.97
N ASP A 562 -3.27 15.68 -1.37
CA ASP A 562 -2.75 15.98 -0.03
C ASP A 562 -1.73 17.13 -0.06
N ARG A 563 -2.24 18.35 -0.11
CA ARG A 563 -1.40 19.54 -0.02
C ARG A 563 -0.70 19.66 1.34
N ARG A 564 -1.34 19.22 2.44
CA ARG A 564 -0.77 19.31 3.79
C ARG A 564 0.53 18.51 3.93
N ILE A 565 0.67 17.36 3.26
CA ILE A 565 1.91 16.59 3.30
C ILE A 565 3.09 17.36 2.68
N LEU A 566 2.81 18.18 1.66
CA LEU A 566 3.80 19.06 1.06
C LEU A 566 4.17 20.20 2.03
N GLU A 567 3.17 20.87 2.61
CA GLU A 567 3.35 21.99 3.54
C GLU A 567 4.13 21.58 4.80
N GLU A 568 3.75 20.46 5.44
CA GLU A 568 4.38 19.97 6.67
C GLU A 568 5.81 19.47 6.48
N ASN A 569 6.18 19.05 5.28
CA ASN A 569 7.50 18.48 5.01
C ASN A 569 8.39 19.38 4.15
N TYR A 570 7.92 20.56 3.71
CA TYR A 570 8.64 21.43 2.78
C TYR A 570 10.07 21.76 3.21
N ASP A 571 10.26 22.19 4.46
CA ASP A 571 11.56 22.52 4.98
C ASP A 571 12.53 21.32 5.02
N ALA A 572 12.00 20.14 5.31
CA ALA A 572 12.78 18.90 5.32
C ALA A 572 13.18 18.46 3.91
N LEU A 573 12.25 18.56 2.96
CA LEU A 573 12.49 18.29 1.55
C LEU A 573 13.54 19.25 0.97
N LYS A 574 13.40 20.54 1.28
CA LYS A 574 14.37 21.57 0.89
C LYS A 574 15.77 21.28 1.43
N LYS A 575 15.88 20.92 2.71
CA LYS A 575 17.17 20.54 3.33
C LYS A 575 17.84 19.36 2.63
N TYR A 576 17.05 18.38 2.18
CA TYR A 576 17.59 17.24 1.45
C TYR A 576 18.18 17.67 0.09
N VAL A 577 17.47 18.50 -0.68
CA VAL A 577 17.99 19.02 -1.96
C VAL A 577 19.18 19.95 -1.75
N GLU A 578 19.19 20.78 -0.69
CA GLU A 578 20.35 21.60 -0.32
C GLU A 578 21.57 20.75 0.05
N PHE A 579 21.36 19.61 0.73
CA PHE A 579 22.42 18.63 0.96
C PHE A 579 22.98 18.09 -0.37
N LEU A 580 22.15 17.64 -1.30
CA LEU A 580 22.60 17.16 -2.62
C LEU A 580 23.38 18.28 -3.34
N HIS A 581 22.85 19.49 -3.34
CA HIS A 581 23.48 20.66 -3.94
C HIS A 581 24.86 20.95 -3.34
N SER A 582 25.04 20.81 -2.03
CA SER A 582 26.34 21.01 -1.36
C SER A 582 27.40 20.00 -1.81
N ARG A 583 26.97 18.85 -2.37
CA ARG A 583 27.85 17.78 -2.89
C ARG A 583 28.15 17.92 -4.39
N ALA A 584 27.53 18.87 -5.06
CA ALA A 584 27.61 19.11 -6.50
C ALA A 584 28.09 20.57 -6.80
N PRO A 585 29.35 20.92 -6.52
CA PRO A 585 29.83 22.30 -6.66
C PRO A 585 29.79 22.82 -8.11
N ASP A 586 29.93 21.94 -9.10
CA ASP A 586 29.85 22.25 -10.54
C ASP A 586 28.48 21.85 -11.14
N LYS A 587 27.47 21.62 -10.29
CA LYS A 587 26.11 21.16 -10.64
C LYS A 587 26.06 19.73 -11.17
N VAL A 588 27.08 18.90 -10.94
CA VAL A 588 27.11 17.48 -11.28
C VAL A 588 27.32 16.68 -9.99
N LEU A 589 26.37 15.82 -9.66
CA LEU A 589 26.40 14.98 -8.46
C LEU A 589 27.12 13.67 -8.77
N ARG A 590 28.29 13.46 -8.18
CA ARG A 590 29.15 12.30 -8.53
C ARG A 590 29.20 11.22 -7.44
N TYR A 591 28.50 11.37 -6.30
CA TYR A 591 28.44 10.27 -5.36
C TYR A 591 27.25 9.36 -5.64
N SER A 592 27.48 8.06 -5.63
CA SER A 592 26.48 7.03 -5.78
C SER A 592 27.01 5.71 -5.25
N TYR A 593 26.12 4.82 -4.85
CA TYR A 593 26.49 3.50 -4.35
C TYR A 593 25.92 2.38 -5.21
N TYR A 594 24.69 2.54 -5.76
CA TYR A 594 23.93 1.47 -6.36
C TYR A 594 23.63 1.67 -7.85
N GLY A 595 23.39 2.89 -8.30
CA GLY A 595 23.02 3.18 -9.69
C GLY A 595 21.71 2.52 -10.11
N ASP A 596 21.66 1.98 -11.33
CA ASP A 596 20.54 1.16 -11.82
C ASP A 596 20.74 -0.28 -11.33
N TRP A 597 20.29 -0.55 -10.10
CA TRP A 597 20.51 -1.80 -9.38
C TRP A 597 19.94 -3.00 -10.13
N VAL A 598 20.69 -4.09 -10.15
CA VAL A 598 20.40 -5.35 -10.84
C VAL A 598 20.21 -5.23 -12.36
N SER A 599 20.71 -4.15 -12.97
CA SER A 599 20.74 -4.02 -14.43
C SER A 599 21.66 -5.08 -15.04
N LEU A 600 21.31 -5.55 -16.24
CA LEU A 600 22.13 -6.48 -17.01
C LEU A 600 23.29 -5.76 -17.72
N GLU A 601 23.05 -4.50 -18.10
CA GLU A 601 24.08 -3.60 -18.58
C GLU A 601 24.25 -2.42 -17.63
N LYS A 602 25.49 -2.22 -17.15
CA LYS A 602 25.77 -1.17 -16.18
C LYS A 602 25.70 0.21 -16.81
N THR A 603 24.75 1.00 -16.37
CA THR A 603 24.74 2.47 -16.55
C THR A 603 25.70 3.10 -15.53
N PRO A 604 26.50 4.13 -15.88
CA PRO A 604 27.30 4.85 -14.89
C PRO A 604 26.44 5.36 -13.73
N ASN A 605 26.84 5.00 -12.51
CA ASN A 605 26.08 5.30 -11.31
C ASN A 605 25.87 6.82 -11.14
N GLU A 606 26.86 7.62 -11.50
CA GLU A 606 26.83 9.08 -11.41
C GLU A 606 25.74 9.69 -12.30
N LEU A 607 25.48 9.11 -13.49
CA LEU A 607 24.38 9.55 -14.35
C LEU A 607 23.03 9.38 -13.65
N VAL A 608 22.82 8.22 -12.99
CA VAL A 608 21.59 7.94 -12.26
C VAL A 608 21.43 8.90 -11.07
N SER A 609 22.48 9.14 -10.31
CA SER A 609 22.46 10.07 -9.17
C SER A 609 22.20 11.52 -9.59
N ASP A 610 22.83 11.97 -10.68
CA ASP A 610 22.67 13.33 -11.17
C ASP A 610 21.28 13.56 -11.80
N PHE A 611 20.71 12.52 -12.45
CA PHE A 611 19.31 12.54 -12.87
C PHE A 611 18.35 12.79 -11.69
N TYR A 612 18.54 12.11 -10.55
CA TYR A 612 17.70 12.32 -9.38
C TYR A 612 17.97 13.66 -8.70
N TYR A 613 19.20 14.16 -8.70
CA TYR A 613 19.49 15.51 -8.23
C TYR A 613 18.74 16.58 -9.04
N TYR A 614 18.67 16.41 -10.37
CA TYR A 614 17.83 17.26 -11.22
C TYR A 614 16.35 17.11 -10.86
N TYR A 615 15.86 15.86 -10.77
CA TYR A 615 14.45 15.57 -10.52
C TYR A 615 13.98 16.13 -9.18
N ASP A 616 14.74 15.88 -8.11
CA ASP A 616 14.43 16.37 -6.76
C ASP A 616 14.41 17.92 -6.73
N THR A 617 15.36 18.57 -7.40
CA THR A 617 15.40 20.04 -7.52
C THR A 617 14.16 20.57 -8.26
N LEU A 618 13.76 19.92 -9.35
CA LEU A 618 12.53 20.24 -10.09
C LEU A 618 11.28 20.04 -9.22
N LEU A 619 11.24 18.97 -8.42
CA LEU A 619 10.11 18.71 -7.52
C LEU A 619 10.00 19.79 -6.44
N ILE A 620 11.10 20.26 -5.86
CA ILE A 620 11.05 21.36 -4.89
C ILE A 620 10.46 22.62 -5.52
N SER A 621 10.84 22.94 -6.77
CA SER A 621 10.23 24.05 -7.51
C SER A 621 8.71 23.90 -7.66
N LYS A 622 8.25 22.71 -8.08
CA LYS A 622 6.82 22.39 -8.23
C LYS A 622 6.08 22.45 -6.87
N ILE A 623 6.64 21.83 -5.84
CA ILE A 623 6.08 21.84 -4.48
C ILE A 623 5.96 23.27 -3.97
N ALA A 624 7.02 24.09 -4.13
CA ALA A 624 7.02 25.50 -3.75
C ALA A 624 5.89 26.28 -4.45
N SER A 625 5.66 26.01 -5.75
CA SER A 625 4.55 26.59 -6.51
C SER A 625 3.20 26.21 -5.91
N VAL A 626 2.97 24.91 -5.65
CA VAL A 626 1.71 24.39 -5.06
C VAL A 626 1.42 25.02 -3.70
N ILE A 627 2.43 25.17 -2.82
CA ILE A 627 2.24 25.75 -1.49
C ILE A 627 2.22 27.28 -1.49
N GLY A 628 2.49 27.92 -2.64
CA GLY A 628 2.44 29.38 -2.81
C GLY A 628 3.73 30.13 -2.51
N ASN A 629 4.88 29.44 -2.40
CA ASN A 629 6.21 30.05 -2.26
C ASN A 629 6.82 30.33 -3.64
N SER A 630 6.41 31.41 -4.28
CA SER A 630 6.84 31.77 -5.63
C SER A 630 8.34 32.10 -5.73
N ALA A 631 8.96 32.58 -4.66
CA ALA A 631 10.40 32.88 -4.65
C ALA A 631 11.24 31.61 -4.74
N ASP A 632 10.95 30.62 -3.91
CA ASP A 632 11.61 29.31 -3.97
C ASP A 632 11.25 28.58 -5.28
N ALA A 633 10.01 28.67 -5.74
CA ALA A 633 9.61 28.06 -7.01
C ALA A 633 10.48 28.53 -8.17
N ALA A 634 10.71 29.85 -8.29
CA ALA A 634 11.59 30.43 -9.32
C ALA A 634 13.07 30.06 -9.12
N SER A 635 13.57 30.13 -7.87
CA SER A 635 14.98 29.84 -7.57
C SER A 635 15.34 28.39 -7.87
N TYR A 636 14.48 27.42 -7.48
CA TYR A 636 14.72 26.00 -7.74
C TYR A 636 14.47 25.62 -9.20
N ALA A 637 13.56 26.33 -9.92
CA ALA A 637 13.44 26.17 -11.37
C ALA A 637 14.71 26.58 -12.11
N ASP A 638 15.33 27.72 -11.72
CA ASP A 638 16.60 28.18 -12.27
C ASP A 638 17.74 27.19 -11.95
N LEU A 639 17.82 26.73 -10.70
CA LEU A 639 18.80 25.71 -10.31
C LEU A 639 18.64 24.41 -11.11
N ALA A 640 17.40 23.92 -11.29
CA ALA A 640 17.13 22.76 -12.11
C ALA A 640 17.59 22.96 -13.56
N GLY A 641 17.37 24.16 -14.15
CA GLY A 641 17.90 24.51 -15.46
C GLY A 641 19.44 24.41 -15.53
N GLN A 642 20.15 24.93 -14.54
CA GLN A 642 21.60 24.84 -14.44
C GLN A 642 22.11 23.41 -14.31
N ILE A 643 21.40 22.55 -13.53
CA ILE A 643 21.73 21.12 -13.37
C ILE A 643 21.52 20.40 -14.70
N LYS A 644 20.40 20.63 -15.39
CA LYS A 644 20.11 20.06 -16.72
C LYS A 644 21.20 20.39 -17.72
N ASP A 645 21.68 21.64 -17.76
CA ASP A 645 22.77 22.06 -18.64
C ASP A 645 24.09 21.38 -18.29
N ALA A 646 24.37 21.23 -16.98
CA ALA A 646 25.54 20.51 -16.50
C ALA A 646 25.49 19.03 -16.82
N PHE A 647 24.33 18.38 -16.60
CA PHE A 647 24.08 16.99 -16.94
C PHE A 647 24.34 16.72 -18.44
N ASN A 648 23.82 17.58 -19.32
CA ASN A 648 24.05 17.44 -20.74
C ASN A 648 25.53 17.62 -21.14
N ARG A 649 26.25 18.56 -20.54
CA ARG A 649 27.70 18.74 -20.77
C ARG A 649 28.52 17.54 -20.34
N GLU A 650 28.16 16.91 -19.21
CA GLU A 650 28.90 15.78 -18.63
C GLU A 650 28.59 14.46 -19.34
N PHE A 651 27.32 14.17 -19.60
CA PHE A 651 26.88 12.82 -19.98
C PHE A 651 26.48 12.68 -21.44
N PHE A 652 26.11 13.76 -22.16
CA PHE A 652 25.74 13.64 -23.55
C PHE A 652 26.98 13.58 -24.46
N ASN A 653 27.10 12.51 -25.22
CA ASN A 653 28.20 12.31 -26.17
C ASN A 653 27.71 12.68 -27.60
N SER A 654 28.05 13.88 -28.05
CA SER A 654 27.63 14.39 -29.38
C SER A 654 28.20 13.62 -30.58
N ARG A 655 29.20 12.74 -30.40
CA ARG A 655 29.72 11.89 -31.51
C ARG A 655 28.91 10.62 -31.69
N THR A 656 28.32 10.11 -30.64
CA THR A 656 27.53 8.87 -30.66
C THR A 656 26.03 9.13 -30.57
N GLY A 657 25.59 10.36 -30.26
CA GLY A 657 24.21 10.70 -30.02
C GLY A 657 23.57 9.99 -28.82
N ASN A 658 24.39 9.52 -27.85
CA ASN A 658 23.95 8.78 -26.68
C ASN A 658 24.35 9.50 -25.39
N TYR A 659 23.66 9.16 -24.32
CA TYR A 659 24.12 9.51 -22.96
C TYR A 659 25.08 8.45 -22.42
N ALA A 660 26.17 8.92 -21.82
CA ALA A 660 27.24 8.10 -21.25
C ALA A 660 27.67 6.94 -22.19
N ASN A 661 27.41 5.71 -21.77
CA ASN A 661 27.73 4.50 -22.52
C ASN A 661 26.61 3.96 -23.42
N GLY A 662 25.47 4.66 -23.50
CA GLY A 662 24.36 4.36 -24.41
C GLY A 662 23.43 3.24 -23.98
N THR A 663 23.50 2.75 -22.74
CA THR A 663 22.56 1.74 -22.23
C THR A 663 21.12 2.24 -22.27
N GLN A 664 20.16 1.32 -22.22
CA GLN A 664 18.73 1.66 -22.23
C GLN A 664 18.38 2.65 -21.11
N THR A 665 18.88 2.43 -19.89
CA THR A 665 18.69 3.33 -18.75
C THR A 665 19.34 4.69 -18.98
N ALA A 666 20.58 4.73 -19.51
CA ALA A 666 21.28 5.98 -19.74
C ALA A 666 20.54 6.92 -20.69
N ASN A 667 19.88 6.38 -21.72
CA ASN A 667 19.08 7.14 -22.67
C ASN A 667 17.64 7.40 -22.20
N ALA A 668 17.02 6.45 -21.47
CA ALA A 668 15.64 6.57 -21.02
C ALA A 668 15.46 7.68 -19.94
N LEU A 669 16.38 7.78 -18.99
CA LEU A 669 16.26 8.75 -17.88
C LEU A 669 16.14 10.20 -18.39
N PRO A 670 17.06 10.73 -19.24
CA PRO A 670 16.93 12.11 -19.74
C PRO A 670 15.74 12.31 -20.68
N LEU A 671 15.30 11.28 -21.42
CA LEU A 671 14.07 11.34 -22.24
C LEU A 671 12.82 11.48 -21.38
N PHE A 672 12.78 10.84 -20.21
CA PHE A 672 11.62 10.90 -19.31
C PHE A 672 11.33 12.32 -18.83
N LEU A 673 12.35 13.07 -18.37
CA LEU A 673 12.23 14.43 -17.83
C LEU A 673 12.50 15.54 -18.83
N ASP A 674 12.43 15.29 -20.13
CA ASP A 674 12.70 16.30 -21.17
C ASP A 674 14.06 17.01 -21.03
N MET A 675 15.07 16.26 -20.57
CA MET A 675 16.42 16.81 -20.39
C MET A 675 17.18 16.86 -21.73
N VAL A 676 16.84 16.01 -22.68
CA VAL A 676 17.50 15.94 -24.00
C VAL A 676 17.28 17.24 -24.79
N PRO A 677 18.36 17.87 -25.33
CA PRO A 677 18.20 19.03 -26.24
C PRO A 677 17.29 18.67 -27.43
N LYS A 678 16.44 19.62 -27.83
CA LYS A 678 15.42 19.38 -28.88
C LYS A 678 15.99 18.85 -30.17
N GLU A 679 17.15 19.37 -30.59
CA GLU A 679 17.88 18.98 -31.80
C GLU A 679 18.38 17.54 -31.75
N ASN A 680 18.58 16.95 -30.57
CA ASN A 680 19.10 15.60 -30.37
C ASN A 680 18.00 14.58 -29.99
N LEU A 681 16.78 15.06 -29.78
CA LEU A 681 15.67 14.21 -29.28
C LEU A 681 15.42 12.98 -30.16
N GLY A 682 15.33 13.20 -31.49
CA GLY A 682 15.08 12.11 -32.42
C GLY A 682 16.24 11.11 -32.51
N GLU A 683 17.48 11.57 -32.34
CA GLU A 683 18.67 10.72 -32.35
C GLU A 683 18.72 9.83 -31.13
N VAL A 684 18.59 10.40 -29.93
CA VAL A 684 18.59 9.65 -28.66
C VAL A 684 17.43 8.65 -28.59
N ALA A 685 16.23 9.07 -29.01
CA ALA A 685 15.06 8.20 -29.07
C ALA A 685 15.26 7.04 -30.06
N GLY A 686 15.88 7.33 -31.22
CA GLY A 686 16.23 6.33 -32.25
C GLY A 686 17.25 5.32 -31.71
N HIS A 687 18.28 5.78 -31.02
CA HIS A 687 19.27 4.89 -30.38
C HIS A 687 18.63 3.98 -29.35
N LEU A 688 17.80 4.49 -28.43
CA LEU A 688 17.07 3.69 -27.46
C LEU A 688 16.20 2.61 -28.13
N THR A 689 15.42 3.01 -29.13
CA THR A 689 14.52 2.09 -29.84
C THR A 689 15.30 1.01 -30.60
N ASN A 690 16.39 1.39 -31.30
CA ASN A 690 17.24 0.45 -32.06
C ASN A 690 17.98 -0.51 -31.15
N ASP A 691 18.45 -0.04 -29.99
CA ASP A 691 19.09 -0.89 -28.99
C ASP A 691 18.14 -1.99 -28.51
N ILE A 692 16.91 -1.62 -28.15
CA ILE A 692 15.88 -2.59 -27.75
C ILE A 692 15.58 -3.59 -28.87
N LEU A 693 15.29 -3.10 -30.07
CA LEU A 693 14.84 -3.93 -31.20
C LEU A 693 15.94 -4.84 -31.74
N TYR A 694 17.12 -4.26 -32.03
CA TYR A 694 18.18 -4.93 -32.75
C TYR A 694 19.39 -5.31 -31.88
N GLY A 695 19.73 -4.48 -30.90
CA GLY A 695 20.81 -4.76 -29.98
C GLY A 695 20.48 -5.93 -29.03
N HIS A 696 19.24 -5.97 -28.56
CA HIS A 696 18.79 -6.91 -27.52
C HIS A 696 17.55 -7.74 -27.89
N ASN A 697 17.21 -7.86 -29.19
CA ASN A 697 16.10 -8.70 -29.69
C ASN A 697 14.78 -8.45 -28.93
N THR A 698 14.41 -7.20 -28.76
CA THR A 698 13.23 -6.78 -28.03
C THR A 698 13.22 -7.26 -26.57
N HIS A 699 14.37 -7.15 -25.90
CA HIS A 699 14.48 -7.38 -24.45
C HIS A 699 15.01 -6.14 -23.74
N LEU A 700 14.65 -6.00 -22.49
CA LEU A 700 15.20 -4.96 -21.61
C LEU A 700 16.56 -5.39 -21.03
N THR A 701 17.43 -4.41 -20.76
CA THR A 701 18.72 -4.64 -20.07
C THR A 701 18.80 -3.88 -18.75
N THR A 702 17.73 -3.19 -18.41
CA THR A 702 17.64 -2.28 -17.28
C THR A 702 17.57 -3.03 -15.95
N GLY A 703 18.03 -2.34 -14.89
CA GLY A 703 17.65 -2.65 -13.53
C GLY A 703 16.28 -2.01 -13.20
N PHE A 704 15.92 -2.03 -11.91
CA PHE A 704 14.58 -1.59 -11.50
C PHE A 704 14.38 -0.06 -11.64
N ILE A 705 15.43 0.74 -11.53
CA ILE A 705 15.36 2.19 -11.83
C ILE A 705 15.01 2.37 -13.31
N GLY A 706 15.77 1.71 -14.20
CA GLY A 706 15.53 1.83 -15.63
C GLY A 706 14.14 1.34 -16.04
N VAL A 707 13.64 0.24 -15.48
CA VAL A 707 12.27 -0.27 -15.74
C VAL A 707 11.21 0.78 -15.46
N ARG A 708 11.33 1.50 -14.33
CA ARG A 708 10.36 2.53 -13.91
C ARG A 708 10.16 3.62 -14.97
N TYR A 709 11.22 3.96 -15.70
CA TYR A 709 11.20 5.07 -16.66
C TYR A 709 11.14 4.62 -18.13
N LEU A 710 11.67 3.45 -18.47
CA LEU A 710 11.72 2.94 -19.84
C LEU A 710 10.32 2.81 -20.46
N MET A 711 9.39 2.15 -19.75
CA MET A 711 8.06 1.87 -20.26
C MET A 711 7.26 3.15 -20.55
N PRO A 712 7.18 4.14 -19.62
CA PRO A 712 6.57 5.44 -19.89
C PRO A 712 7.26 6.22 -21.03
N VAL A 713 8.59 6.16 -21.14
CA VAL A 713 9.35 6.82 -22.23
C VAL A 713 8.95 6.27 -23.58
N LEU A 714 8.83 4.94 -23.73
CA LEU A 714 8.38 4.33 -24.98
C LEU A 714 6.97 4.83 -25.37
N THR A 715 6.08 4.94 -24.40
CA THR A 715 4.73 5.51 -24.60
C THR A 715 4.81 6.98 -25.06
N LYS A 716 5.61 7.79 -24.37
CA LYS A 716 5.83 9.21 -24.67
C LYS A 716 6.39 9.44 -26.08
N LEU A 717 7.23 8.53 -26.55
CA LEU A 717 7.80 8.55 -27.89
C LEU A 717 6.86 7.99 -28.99
N GLY A 718 5.63 7.61 -28.64
CA GLY A 718 4.67 6.98 -29.57
C GLY A 718 4.93 5.50 -29.83
N ASN A 719 5.82 4.87 -29.07
CA ASN A 719 6.24 3.47 -29.22
C ASN A 719 5.61 2.53 -28.15
N ALA A 720 4.37 2.81 -27.73
CA ALA A 720 3.67 1.96 -26.74
C ALA A 720 3.58 0.49 -27.18
N GLY A 721 3.53 0.23 -28.50
CA GLY A 721 3.58 -1.12 -29.06
C GLY A 721 4.89 -1.86 -28.76
N LEU A 722 6.02 -1.17 -28.69
CA LEU A 722 7.30 -1.76 -28.29
C LEU A 722 7.30 -2.04 -26.77
N GLY A 723 6.70 -1.15 -25.96
CA GLY A 723 6.46 -1.40 -24.53
C GLY A 723 5.64 -2.67 -24.30
N TYR A 724 4.58 -2.87 -25.09
CA TYR A 724 3.78 -4.09 -25.05
C TYR A 724 4.59 -5.34 -25.40
N GLU A 725 5.42 -5.28 -26.45
CA GLU A 725 6.31 -6.39 -26.83
C GLU A 725 7.32 -6.72 -25.71
N LEU A 726 7.89 -5.73 -25.04
CA LEU A 726 8.75 -5.93 -23.86
C LEU A 726 8.00 -6.60 -22.70
N ALA A 727 6.79 -6.10 -22.38
CA ALA A 727 5.99 -6.66 -21.28
C ALA A 727 5.52 -8.09 -21.55
N THR A 728 5.35 -8.47 -22.83
CA THR A 728 4.85 -9.79 -23.24
C THR A 728 5.95 -10.77 -23.67
N GLN A 729 7.22 -10.42 -23.51
CA GLN A 729 8.32 -11.37 -23.67
C GLN A 729 8.21 -12.55 -22.71
N THR A 730 8.56 -13.76 -23.17
CA THR A 730 8.57 -14.98 -22.38
C THR A 730 9.95 -15.59 -22.22
N THR A 731 10.92 -15.06 -22.93
CA THR A 731 12.35 -15.46 -22.84
C THR A 731 13.10 -14.50 -21.91
N TYR A 732 14.25 -14.93 -21.44
CA TYR A 732 15.11 -14.14 -20.54
C TYR A 732 15.74 -12.94 -21.27
N PRO A 733 15.74 -11.76 -20.63
CA PRO A 733 15.12 -11.35 -19.38
C PRO A 733 13.69 -10.81 -19.59
N SER A 734 12.74 -11.25 -18.80
CA SER A 734 11.37 -10.73 -18.85
C SER A 734 10.52 -11.19 -17.65
N TRP A 735 9.38 -10.53 -17.40
CA TRP A 735 8.37 -11.01 -16.44
C TRP A 735 7.78 -12.35 -16.87
N GLY A 736 7.57 -12.55 -18.17
CA GLY A 736 7.10 -13.82 -18.71
C GLY A 736 8.07 -14.97 -18.48
N TYR A 737 9.38 -14.71 -18.48
CA TYR A 737 10.40 -15.70 -18.10
C TYR A 737 10.27 -16.08 -16.61
N MET A 738 10.04 -15.11 -15.71
CA MET A 738 9.79 -15.41 -14.30
C MET A 738 8.58 -16.35 -14.15
N LEU A 739 7.46 -16.02 -14.80
CA LEU A 739 6.23 -16.84 -14.79
C LEU A 739 6.44 -18.24 -15.39
N ALA A 740 7.16 -18.35 -16.50
CA ALA A 740 7.49 -19.64 -17.14
C ALA A 740 8.36 -20.54 -16.24
N ASN A 741 9.10 -19.95 -15.30
CA ASN A 741 9.89 -20.65 -14.30
C ASN A 741 9.19 -20.75 -12.94
N GLY A 742 7.87 -20.60 -12.87
CA GLY A 742 7.05 -20.88 -11.70
C GLY A 742 6.92 -19.74 -10.71
N ALA A 743 7.26 -18.49 -11.08
CA ALA A 743 7.05 -17.32 -10.24
C ALA A 743 5.57 -17.15 -9.88
N THR A 744 5.29 -16.94 -8.61
CA THR A 744 3.98 -16.55 -8.07
C THR A 744 4.01 -15.18 -7.41
N THR A 745 5.20 -14.61 -7.33
CA THR A 745 5.59 -13.27 -6.89
C THR A 745 6.69 -12.76 -7.82
N LEU A 746 6.96 -11.46 -7.85
CA LEU A 746 8.10 -10.91 -8.59
C LEU A 746 9.42 -11.30 -7.93
N TRP A 747 10.43 -11.53 -8.75
CA TRP A 747 11.79 -11.80 -8.30
C TRP A 747 12.61 -10.52 -8.22
N GLU A 748 13.63 -10.54 -7.35
CA GLU A 748 14.63 -9.48 -7.23
C GLU A 748 15.50 -9.38 -8.49
N LEU A 749 15.85 -10.52 -9.06
CA LEU A 749 16.72 -10.65 -10.24
C LEU A 749 15.92 -11.08 -11.46
N TRP A 750 16.34 -10.64 -12.65
CA TRP A 750 15.80 -11.18 -13.90
C TRP A 750 16.07 -12.68 -14.06
N GLN A 751 17.11 -13.17 -13.43
CA GLN A 751 17.55 -14.58 -13.50
C GLN A 751 16.80 -15.45 -12.51
N ASN A 752 16.47 -16.67 -12.92
CA ASN A 752 16.05 -17.72 -11.99
C ASN A 752 17.27 -18.25 -11.23
N LYS A 753 17.67 -17.53 -10.19
CA LYS A 753 18.86 -17.85 -9.41
C LYS A 753 18.49 -18.61 -8.15
N ILE A 754 19.14 -19.75 -7.95
CA ILE A 754 19.09 -20.55 -6.73
C ILE A 754 20.49 -20.53 -6.11
N GLY A 755 20.62 -20.19 -4.85
CA GLY A 755 21.92 -20.13 -4.19
C GLY A 755 22.00 -19.04 -3.12
N PRO A 756 23.14 -18.93 -2.41
CA PRO A 756 23.31 -18.08 -1.24
C PRO A 756 23.49 -16.59 -1.57
N GLU A 757 23.65 -16.25 -2.84
CA GLU A 757 23.80 -14.87 -3.26
C GLU A 757 22.48 -14.12 -3.11
N MET A 758 22.54 -12.77 -3.22
CA MET A 758 21.35 -11.91 -3.21
C MET A 758 20.33 -12.42 -4.22
N ASN A 759 19.17 -12.83 -3.74
CA ASN A 759 18.21 -13.58 -4.55
C ASN A 759 16.90 -13.78 -3.77
N SER A 760 16.00 -12.80 -3.78
CA SER A 760 14.64 -12.97 -3.28
C SER A 760 13.71 -13.38 -4.42
N HIS A 761 12.84 -14.35 -4.17
CA HIS A 761 11.77 -14.70 -5.10
C HIS A 761 10.45 -14.00 -4.77
N ASN A 762 10.49 -13.03 -3.83
CA ASN A 762 9.40 -12.13 -3.51
C ASN A 762 9.93 -10.71 -3.24
N HIS A 763 9.97 -9.87 -4.29
CA HIS A 763 10.57 -8.55 -4.26
C HIS A 763 9.83 -7.61 -5.19
N HIS A 764 9.31 -6.49 -4.70
CA HIS A 764 8.36 -5.67 -5.47
C HIS A 764 9.00 -4.63 -6.40
N MET A 765 10.32 -4.42 -6.35
CA MET A 765 11.00 -3.35 -7.09
C MET A 765 10.84 -3.40 -8.62
N MET A 766 10.64 -4.59 -9.22
CA MET A 766 10.35 -4.75 -10.65
C MET A 766 8.87 -4.54 -11.01
N GLY A 767 8.03 -4.17 -10.04
CA GLY A 767 6.58 -4.05 -10.18
C GLY A 767 6.10 -2.76 -10.86
N SER A 768 7.00 -1.84 -11.21
CA SER A 768 6.61 -0.59 -11.87
C SER A 768 5.97 -0.78 -13.27
N VAL A 769 6.05 -1.97 -13.85
CA VAL A 769 5.30 -2.34 -15.06
C VAL A 769 3.79 -2.20 -14.83
N ASP A 770 3.31 -2.42 -13.62
CA ASP A 770 1.90 -2.32 -13.26
C ASP A 770 1.37 -0.88 -13.44
N ILE A 771 2.20 0.12 -13.13
CA ILE A 771 1.89 1.53 -13.38
C ILE A 771 1.60 1.74 -14.88
N TRP A 772 2.44 1.18 -15.75
CA TRP A 772 2.27 1.28 -17.19
C TRP A 772 1.00 0.58 -17.70
N LEU A 773 0.56 -0.51 -17.04
CA LEU A 773 -0.70 -1.17 -17.36
C LEU A 773 -1.90 -0.22 -17.15
N TYR A 774 -1.92 0.50 -16.01
CA TYR A 774 -2.98 1.48 -15.71
C TYR A 774 -2.88 2.72 -16.58
N GLU A 775 -1.70 3.34 -16.62
CA GLU A 775 -1.51 4.65 -17.26
C GLU A 775 -1.50 4.57 -18.77
N THR A 776 -0.95 3.48 -19.34
CA THR A 776 -0.81 3.35 -20.80
C THR A 776 -1.90 2.48 -21.41
N LEU A 777 -2.06 1.23 -20.94
CA LEU A 777 -3.01 0.31 -21.60
C LEU A 777 -4.46 0.66 -21.28
N ALA A 778 -4.76 0.93 -20.02
CA ALA A 778 -6.09 1.44 -19.64
C ALA A 778 -6.22 2.95 -19.85
N GLY A 779 -5.12 3.69 -19.81
CA GLY A 779 -5.05 5.12 -20.11
C GLY A 779 -5.44 6.05 -18.97
N ILE A 780 -5.53 5.59 -17.71
CA ILE A 780 -5.89 6.42 -16.56
C ILE A 780 -4.66 7.20 -16.09
N ASN A 781 -4.68 8.54 -16.28
CA ASN A 781 -3.56 9.42 -15.97
C ASN A 781 -4.01 10.60 -15.10
N VAL A 782 -3.38 10.78 -13.95
CA VAL A 782 -3.65 11.91 -13.04
C VAL A 782 -3.07 13.20 -13.64
N ASP A 783 -3.73 14.32 -13.39
CA ASP A 783 -3.23 15.66 -13.72
C ASP A 783 -2.75 16.35 -12.43
N ALA A 784 -1.45 16.63 -12.33
CA ALA A 784 -0.85 17.27 -11.16
C ALA A 784 -1.39 18.70 -10.90
N ASP A 785 -1.83 19.41 -11.94
CA ASP A 785 -2.44 20.74 -11.80
C ASP A 785 -3.84 20.65 -11.16
N HIS A 786 -4.45 19.46 -11.18
CA HIS A 786 -5.76 19.15 -10.63
C HIS A 786 -5.71 17.89 -9.72
N ALA A 787 -4.77 17.87 -8.82
CA ALA A 787 -4.45 16.73 -7.98
C ALA A 787 -5.66 16.08 -7.28
N GLY A 788 -5.54 14.80 -6.92
CA GLY A 788 -6.62 14.02 -6.29
C GLY A 788 -7.78 13.78 -7.26
N TYR A 789 -7.50 13.59 -8.54
CA TYR A 789 -8.49 13.32 -9.58
C TYR A 789 -9.54 14.44 -9.75
N GLY A 790 -9.18 15.69 -9.49
CA GLY A 790 -10.03 16.83 -9.78
C GLY A 790 -10.27 16.98 -11.28
N HIS A 791 -9.21 16.84 -12.06
CA HIS A 791 -9.23 16.55 -13.50
C HIS A 791 -8.24 15.41 -13.77
N PHE A 792 -8.58 14.54 -14.72
CA PHE A 792 -7.69 13.44 -15.14
C PHE A 792 -7.88 13.13 -16.61
N ARG A 793 -6.95 12.34 -17.18
CA ARG A 793 -7.02 11.96 -18.60
C ARG A 793 -7.26 10.46 -18.70
N VAL A 794 -8.11 10.08 -19.64
CA VAL A 794 -8.31 8.70 -20.07
C VAL A 794 -7.86 8.59 -21.52
N GLU A 795 -6.64 8.07 -21.72
CA GLU A 795 -5.94 8.09 -23.03
C GLU A 795 -5.35 6.69 -23.35
N PRO A 796 -6.19 5.65 -23.49
CA PRO A 796 -5.69 4.28 -23.69
C PRO A 796 -4.88 4.16 -24.97
N GLN A 797 -3.79 3.37 -24.91
CA GLN A 797 -3.01 2.98 -26.06
C GLN A 797 -3.48 1.61 -26.55
N ILE A 798 -4.04 1.57 -27.77
CA ILE A 798 -4.41 0.31 -28.41
C ILE A 798 -3.18 -0.21 -29.14
N VAL A 799 -2.67 -1.36 -28.70
CA VAL A 799 -1.37 -1.85 -29.12
C VAL A 799 -1.46 -3.27 -29.68
N ARG A 800 -0.79 -3.50 -30.80
CA ARG A 800 -0.58 -4.82 -31.42
C ARG A 800 -1.88 -5.63 -31.51
N ASP A 801 -1.91 -6.83 -30.92
CA ASP A 801 -3.02 -7.78 -30.94
C ASP A 801 -3.95 -7.66 -29.72
N LEU A 802 -3.73 -6.68 -28.85
CA LEU A 802 -4.56 -6.47 -27.66
C LEU A 802 -5.97 -6.06 -28.09
N LYS A 803 -6.96 -6.84 -27.68
CA LYS A 803 -8.37 -6.66 -28.10
C LYS A 803 -9.18 -5.82 -27.11
N TRP A 804 -8.79 -5.82 -25.85
CA TRP A 804 -9.40 -5.02 -24.80
C TRP A 804 -8.47 -4.90 -23.61
N ALA A 805 -8.63 -3.81 -22.87
CA ALA A 805 -8.12 -3.65 -21.52
C ALA A 805 -9.12 -2.87 -20.68
N SER A 806 -9.13 -3.13 -19.39
CA SER A 806 -9.99 -2.48 -18.40
C SER A 806 -9.22 -2.23 -17.12
N ALA A 807 -9.41 -1.05 -16.54
CA ALA A 807 -8.93 -0.75 -15.19
C ALA A 807 -9.95 0.08 -14.41
N SER A 808 -9.89 -0.05 -13.10
CA SER A 808 -10.65 0.77 -12.17
C SER A 808 -9.77 1.18 -10.99
N VAL A 809 -10.00 2.38 -10.45
CA VAL A 809 -9.37 2.88 -9.23
C VAL A 809 -10.43 3.62 -8.39
N ASP A 810 -10.63 3.19 -7.15
CA ASP A 810 -11.46 3.91 -6.17
C ASP A 810 -10.65 5.06 -5.58
N THR A 811 -10.86 6.25 -6.13
CA THR A 811 -10.13 7.46 -5.74
C THR A 811 -10.77 8.16 -4.53
N VAL A 812 -10.12 9.19 -4.01
CA VAL A 812 -10.67 10.05 -2.94
C VAL A 812 -11.96 10.77 -3.34
N ARG A 813 -12.32 10.80 -4.64
CA ARG A 813 -13.55 11.41 -5.18
C ARG A 813 -14.58 10.37 -5.59
N GLY A 814 -14.24 9.10 -5.67
CA GLY A 814 -15.05 7.99 -6.13
C GLY A 814 -14.36 7.17 -7.22
N ALA A 815 -15.07 6.20 -7.79
CA ALA A 815 -14.52 5.29 -8.77
C ALA A 815 -14.21 6.00 -10.10
N VAL A 816 -13.00 5.77 -10.61
CA VAL A 816 -12.56 6.07 -11.97
C VAL A 816 -12.42 4.75 -12.69
N THR A 817 -13.07 4.60 -13.84
CA THR A 817 -12.94 3.40 -14.69
C THR A 817 -12.54 3.78 -16.11
N SER A 818 -11.82 2.88 -16.75
CA SER A 818 -11.54 2.91 -18.18
C SER A 818 -11.60 1.49 -18.72
N SER A 819 -12.47 1.25 -19.68
CA SER A 819 -12.61 -0.06 -20.33
C SER A 819 -12.78 0.13 -21.83
N TRP A 820 -11.91 -0.45 -22.61
CA TRP A 820 -12.01 -0.35 -24.05
C TRP A 820 -12.01 -1.73 -24.74
N THR A 821 -12.68 -1.76 -25.92
CA THR A 821 -12.63 -2.91 -26.83
C THR A 821 -12.25 -2.42 -28.22
N HIS A 822 -11.50 -3.27 -28.94
CA HIS A 822 -11.04 -3.01 -30.29
C HIS A 822 -11.44 -4.14 -31.23
N PHE A 823 -12.19 -3.80 -32.27
CA PHE A 823 -12.50 -4.62 -33.44
C PHE A 823 -12.08 -3.84 -34.69
N PRO A 824 -11.82 -4.51 -35.83
CA PRO A 824 -11.46 -3.78 -37.05
C PRO A 824 -12.42 -2.60 -37.35
N GLN A 825 -11.88 -1.40 -37.45
CA GLN A 825 -12.61 -0.15 -37.71
C GLN A 825 -13.60 0.27 -36.61
N VAL A 826 -13.61 -0.38 -35.41
CA VAL A 826 -14.49 0.01 -34.33
C VAL A 826 -13.73 -0.04 -33.00
N ILE A 827 -13.72 1.08 -32.30
CA ILE A 827 -13.20 1.19 -30.94
C ILE A 827 -14.34 1.66 -30.02
N THR A 828 -14.56 0.93 -28.94
CA THR A 828 -15.48 1.36 -27.88
C THR A 828 -14.66 1.66 -26.63
N LEU A 829 -14.94 2.79 -25.96
CA LEU A 829 -14.30 3.22 -24.72
C LEU A 829 -15.38 3.63 -23.72
N GLU A 830 -15.46 2.89 -22.62
CA GLU A 830 -16.34 3.18 -21.50
C GLU A 830 -15.54 3.82 -20.36
N VAL A 831 -16.08 4.90 -19.77
CA VAL A 831 -15.40 5.69 -18.73
C VAL A 831 -16.40 6.10 -17.66
N ASP A 832 -16.05 5.90 -16.38
CA ASP A 832 -16.73 6.52 -15.26
C ASP A 832 -15.89 7.68 -14.71
N VAL A 833 -16.55 8.84 -14.58
CA VAL A 833 -15.96 10.07 -14.01
C VAL A 833 -16.74 10.41 -12.73
N PRO A 834 -16.07 10.43 -11.56
CA PRO A 834 -16.73 10.73 -10.29
C PRO A 834 -17.40 12.11 -10.28
N VAL A 835 -18.43 12.25 -9.47
CA VAL A 835 -19.03 13.58 -9.21
C VAL A 835 -17.96 14.49 -8.61
N ASN A 836 -17.93 15.75 -9.05
CA ASN A 836 -16.91 16.74 -8.66
C ASN A 836 -15.53 16.52 -9.34
N SER A 837 -15.51 15.73 -10.40
CA SER A 837 -14.36 15.57 -11.28
C SER A 837 -14.71 15.90 -12.72
N THR A 838 -13.69 16.18 -13.50
CA THR A 838 -13.77 16.28 -14.97
C THR A 838 -12.71 15.40 -15.59
N ALA A 839 -12.85 15.04 -16.85
CA ALA A 839 -11.84 14.28 -17.55
C ALA A 839 -11.70 14.69 -19.00
N THR A 840 -10.48 14.59 -19.54
CA THR A 840 -10.22 14.54 -20.97
C THR A 840 -10.21 13.08 -21.41
N VAL A 841 -11.21 12.66 -22.19
CA VAL A 841 -11.33 11.30 -22.71
C VAL A 841 -10.90 11.27 -24.17
N SER A 842 -9.78 10.60 -24.44
CA SER A 842 -9.14 10.56 -25.75
C SER A 842 -9.27 9.20 -26.41
N ILE A 843 -10.15 9.08 -27.42
CA ILE A 843 -10.29 7.83 -28.17
C ILE A 843 -9.36 7.85 -29.40
N PRO A 844 -8.47 6.86 -29.56
CA PRO A 844 -7.55 6.81 -30.69
C PRO A 844 -8.28 6.44 -31.98
N LYS A 845 -7.79 6.95 -33.10
CA LYS A 845 -8.20 6.58 -34.46
C LYS A 845 -7.17 5.61 -35.05
N GLU A 846 -7.60 4.57 -35.74
CA GLU A 846 -6.69 3.75 -36.55
C GLU A 846 -6.13 4.55 -37.72
N GLU A 847 -4.85 4.38 -38.06
CA GLU A 847 -4.18 5.17 -39.11
C GLU A 847 -4.87 5.07 -40.46
N GLN A 848 -5.40 3.89 -40.80
CA GLN A 848 -6.07 3.61 -42.07
C GLN A 848 -7.49 4.21 -42.20
N MET A 849 -8.12 4.62 -41.09
CA MET A 849 -9.44 5.24 -41.13
C MET A 849 -9.35 6.63 -41.78
N THR A 850 -10.02 6.82 -42.91
CA THR A 850 -10.07 8.12 -43.59
C THR A 850 -11.26 8.95 -43.15
N GLU A 851 -12.42 8.32 -43.02
CA GLU A 851 -13.65 8.91 -42.48
C GLU A 851 -14.09 8.12 -41.24
N PHE A 852 -14.52 8.83 -40.22
CA PHE A 852 -14.99 8.21 -39.01
C PHE A 852 -15.99 9.10 -38.25
N THR A 853 -16.79 8.48 -37.44
CA THR A 853 -17.71 9.12 -36.48
C THR A 853 -17.45 8.63 -35.10
N VAL A 854 -17.72 9.49 -34.08
CA VAL A 854 -17.77 9.05 -32.70
C VAL A 854 -19.18 9.28 -32.19
N ARG A 855 -19.73 8.23 -31.55
CA ARG A 855 -20.99 8.30 -30.83
C ARG A 855 -20.74 8.19 -29.32
N GLU A 856 -21.56 8.87 -28.53
CA GLU A 856 -21.71 8.64 -27.12
C GLU A 856 -23.13 8.11 -26.88
N GLY A 857 -23.25 6.84 -26.48
CA GLY A 857 -24.51 6.11 -26.54
C GLY A 857 -25.07 6.12 -27.99
N ASP A 858 -26.33 6.58 -28.12
CA ASP A 858 -26.98 6.69 -29.44
C ASP A 858 -26.73 8.02 -30.16
N ARG A 859 -26.02 8.98 -29.55
CA ARG A 859 -25.82 10.32 -30.11
C ARG A 859 -24.48 10.45 -30.81
N VAL A 860 -24.47 11.06 -31.98
CA VAL A 860 -23.22 11.46 -32.63
C VAL A 860 -22.64 12.66 -31.87
N VAL A 861 -21.36 12.55 -31.48
CA VAL A 861 -20.61 13.62 -30.80
C VAL A 861 -19.41 14.12 -31.61
N TRP A 862 -19.03 13.38 -32.68
CA TRP A 862 -18.00 13.80 -33.59
C TRP A 862 -18.31 13.25 -35.01
N GLU A 863 -18.34 14.11 -35.99
CA GLU A 863 -18.45 13.75 -37.42
C GLU A 863 -17.82 14.83 -38.31
N GLN A 864 -17.34 14.44 -39.48
CA GLN A 864 -16.75 15.38 -40.49
C GLN A 864 -15.68 16.31 -39.88
N ASN A 865 -14.88 15.80 -38.97
CA ASN A 865 -13.85 16.54 -38.20
C ASN A 865 -14.41 17.68 -37.33
N HIS A 866 -15.65 17.62 -36.92
CA HIS A 866 -16.30 18.62 -36.07
C HIS A 866 -16.96 17.97 -34.83
N PHE A 867 -16.91 18.70 -33.72
CA PHE A 867 -17.65 18.35 -32.49
C PHE A 867 -19.14 18.62 -32.72
N VAL A 868 -19.99 17.65 -32.34
CA VAL A 868 -21.45 17.76 -32.37
C VAL A 868 -21.92 17.89 -30.90
N GLY A 869 -22.33 19.09 -30.54
CA GLY A 869 -22.76 19.40 -29.19
C GLY A 869 -24.15 18.87 -28.83
N GLY A 870 -24.57 19.06 -27.58
CA GLY A 870 -25.92 18.73 -27.08
C GLY A 870 -26.02 17.39 -26.35
N THR A 871 -24.92 16.65 -26.19
CA THR A 871 -24.88 15.47 -25.34
C THR A 871 -24.59 15.88 -23.90
N PRO A 872 -25.45 15.52 -22.91
CA PRO A 872 -25.26 15.89 -21.53
C PRO A 872 -23.89 15.42 -21.00
N GLY A 873 -23.19 16.30 -20.30
CA GLY A 873 -21.89 16.02 -19.71
C GLY A 873 -20.70 16.11 -20.68
N VAL A 874 -20.92 16.19 -22.00
CA VAL A 874 -19.85 16.36 -23.01
C VAL A 874 -19.76 17.83 -23.39
N GLY A 875 -18.67 18.50 -23.01
CA GLY A 875 -18.51 19.96 -23.15
C GLY A 875 -17.94 20.39 -24.48
N SER A 876 -16.89 19.73 -24.94
CA SER A 876 -16.19 20.03 -26.20
C SER A 876 -15.39 18.81 -26.69
N ALA A 877 -14.91 18.88 -27.92
CA ALA A 877 -13.93 17.92 -28.44
C ALA A 877 -12.97 18.56 -29.43
N LYS A 878 -11.78 17.96 -29.52
CA LYS A 878 -10.76 18.32 -30.53
C LYS A 878 -10.11 17.06 -31.11
N TYR A 879 -9.66 17.14 -32.36
CA TYR A 879 -8.83 16.12 -32.98
C TYR A 879 -7.37 16.57 -32.92
N GLU A 880 -6.55 15.79 -32.27
CA GLU A 880 -5.14 16.08 -32.04
C GLU A 880 -4.34 14.77 -31.87
N GLY A 881 -3.16 14.67 -32.48
CA GLY A 881 -2.27 13.52 -32.30
C GLY A 881 -2.88 12.17 -32.67
N GLY A 882 -3.78 12.13 -33.69
CA GLY A 882 -4.46 10.88 -34.10
C GLY A 882 -5.59 10.43 -33.18
N ARG A 883 -6.09 11.31 -32.27
CA ARG A 883 -7.14 11.02 -31.28
C ARG A 883 -8.23 12.07 -31.32
N VAL A 884 -9.44 11.69 -30.96
CA VAL A 884 -10.50 12.66 -30.63
C VAL A 884 -10.57 12.75 -29.11
N ALA A 885 -10.23 13.90 -28.56
CA ALA A 885 -10.23 14.19 -27.14
C ALA A 885 -11.50 14.96 -26.77
N PHE A 886 -12.30 14.41 -25.86
CA PHE A 886 -13.53 14.97 -25.34
C PHE A 886 -13.32 15.50 -23.93
N GLU A 887 -13.75 16.74 -23.67
CA GLU A 887 -13.85 17.27 -22.32
C GLU A 887 -15.19 16.85 -21.72
N VAL A 888 -15.15 16.08 -20.64
CA VAL A 888 -16.35 15.55 -20.00
C VAL A 888 -16.43 15.92 -18.52
N GLY A 889 -17.64 16.10 -18.04
CA GLY A 889 -17.94 16.21 -16.60
C GLY A 889 -18.15 14.84 -15.96
N SER A 890 -18.68 14.85 -14.72
CA SER A 890 -18.99 13.60 -14.02
C SER A 890 -20.06 12.77 -14.72
N GLY A 891 -19.98 11.44 -14.62
CA GLY A 891 -20.95 10.49 -15.15
C GLY A 891 -20.34 9.28 -15.82
N HIS A 892 -21.18 8.40 -16.30
CA HIS A 892 -20.78 7.26 -17.13
C HIS A 892 -20.91 7.60 -18.62
N TYR A 893 -19.90 7.28 -19.41
CA TYR A 893 -19.80 7.54 -20.85
C TYR A 893 -19.44 6.27 -21.60
N SER A 894 -20.09 6.06 -22.76
CA SER A 894 -19.76 4.97 -23.70
C SER A 894 -19.51 5.55 -25.08
N PHE A 895 -18.24 5.84 -25.36
CA PHE A 895 -17.81 6.36 -26.66
C PHE A 895 -17.54 5.21 -27.63
N ARG A 896 -18.12 5.32 -28.85
CA ARG A 896 -17.89 4.37 -29.93
C ARG A 896 -17.40 5.11 -31.18
N LEU A 897 -16.13 4.93 -31.51
CA LEU A 897 -15.54 5.36 -32.77
C LEU A 897 -15.74 4.26 -33.80
N ALA A 898 -16.29 4.63 -34.98
CA ALA A 898 -16.43 3.74 -36.13
C ALA A 898 -16.05 4.50 -37.40
N GLY A 899 -15.27 3.86 -38.26
CA GLY A 899 -14.76 4.45 -39.51
C GLY A 899 -14.80 3.46 -40.69
N GLU A 900 -14.44 3.96 -41.87
CA GLU A 900 -14.25 3.20 -43.09
C GLU A 900 -12.77 3.19 -43.51
#